data_5fdcffa3e6de09952080ef0c3a1eb561
#
_entry.id   5fdcffa3e6de09952080ef0c3a1eb561
#
_cell.length_a   1.000
_cell.length_b   1.000
_cell.length_c   1.000
_cell.angle_alpha   90.00
_cell.angle_beta   90.00
_cell.angle_gamma   90.00
#
_symmetry.space_group_name_H-M   'P 1'
#
loop_
_entity.id
_entity.type
_entity.pdbx_description
1 polymer ?
#
loop_
_entity_poly.entity_id
_entity_poly.type
_entity_poly.pdbx_seq_one_letter_code
_entity_poly.pdbx_strand_id
1 'polypeptide(L)'
;MCIRDRGYALDVTEKGIELRAASKSGLFYGEQTLRQLYTSKGIPCVSIQDNPRFPYRGLHLDVSRHFFPKEEVMKLLNVMSYYKLNTLHMHLTDAGGWRIQMDKYPKLTTDVAFRTESDWQKWWDGKDRKYLPEGTPGAYGGYFTKEDIREIVDYATARHINIIPEIEFPGHSDEVFVAYPELSCAGKPYTTGDFCIGNEKSFTFMEDVLSEVIELFPSEYIHIGGDEAGKGAWKTCPKCQGLMRRNGMKDVDELQSYMIHRAEEFLISKGRKLIGWDEILEGGLAPEATVMSWRGEEGGIKSARMGHDVVMTPGGYMYFDFYQADPKTQPYAIGGYTPIKRAYSYNPVPMDSLTAEESKHILGVQANTWTEYIKDEKHLEYMMFPRALAVAEIGWTPQEDRSWEDFKPRMNANIPVLQRMGIHTFTLSDEIETTMEVDTLRREIKVMLDAEKYPAEIRYTTDGSIPTASSRVYDGPIVVKDSADIKAAIFRDGQLQGTPTEKKVDYHRGINKPIHYNSKLYSGYMAGGMNALLDGYRGGLTYLDGRWQGYLNDLDCVVDMGEVTDIHKVSSRFMQLIGPGVYQPGEVELLTSEDRESYISQGVIPTTISNTDKDLSFQEYTFNGDWKARYIRIKAKEANKGFIFTDEIVIW
;
A
#
# COMPACT_ATOMS: atom_id res chain seq x y z
N MET A 1 -34.77 14.88 -9.78
CA MET A 1 -33.32 14.57 -9.70
C MET A 1 -33.09 13.31 -10.55
N CYS A 2 -32.25 13.35 -11.57
CA CYS A 2 -32.02 12.16 -12.41
C CYS A 2 -31.16 11.15 -11.62
N ILE A 3 -31.66 9.92 -11.49
CA ILE A 3 -30.87 8.80 -10.98
C ILE A 3 -29.73 8.59 -11.98
N ARG A 4 -28.48 8.69 -11.54
CA ARG A 4 -27.30 8.42 -12.37
C ARG A 4 -27.27 6.93 -12.76
N ASP A 5 -26.55 6.58 -13.82
CA ASP A 5 -26.52 5.25 -14.42
C ASP A 5 -26.36 4.08 -13.42
N ARG A 6 -25.52 4.25 -12.38
CA ARG A 6 -25.30 3.24 -11.32
C ARG A 6 -26.00 3.54 -10.00
N GLY A 7 -26.84 4.58 -9.97
CA GLY A 7 -27.60 4.97 -8.78
C GLY A 7 -28.95 4.25 -8.67
N TYR A 8 -29.56 4.36 -7.49
CA TYR A 8 -30.88 3.81 -7.21
C TYR A 8 -31.65 4.71 -6.23
N ALA A 9 -32.97 4.51 -6.19
CA ALA A 9 -33.85 5.02 -5.13
C ALA A 9 -34.58 3.82 -4.51
N LEU A 10 -34.57 3.74 -3.18
CA LEU A 10 -35.20 2.69 -2.38
C LEU A 10 -36.12 3.32 -1.36
N ASP A 11 -37.41 3.03 -1.50
CA ASP A 11 -38.45 3.46 -0.55
C ASP A 11 -39.04 2.24 0.15
N VAL A 12 -38.87 2.17 1.47
CA VAL A 12 -39.46 1.13 2.33
C VAL A 12 -40.53 1.78 3.20
N THR A 13 -41.75 1.32 3.09
CA THR A 13 -42.90 1.83 3.83
C THR A 13 -43.67 0.66 4.46
N GLU A 14 -44.62 0.95 5.33
CA GLU A 14 -45.54 -0.06 5.88
C GLU A 14 -46.38 -0.78 4.77
N LYS A 15 -46.52 -0.15 3.59
CA LYS A 15 -47.33 -0.67 2.47
C LYS A 15 -46.51 -1.55 1.49
N GLY A 16 -45.20 -1.45 1.54
CA GLY A 16 -44.33 -2.22 0.64
C GLY A 16 -42.97 -1.59 0.38
N ILE A 17 -42.22 -2.21 -0.50
CA ILE A 17 -40.87 -1.82 -0.89
C ILE A 17 -40.89 -1.45 -2.36
N GLU A 18 -40.37 -0.27 -2.71
CA GLU A 18 -40.18 0.17 -4.08
C GLU A 18 -38.68 0.45 -4.31
N LEU A 19 -38.09 -0.22 -5.31
CA LEU A 19 -36.71 -0.03 -5.75
C LEU A 19 -36.71 0.41 -7.20
N ARG A 20 -36.12 1.57 -7.49
CA ARG A 20 -36.01 2.18 -8.82
C ARG A 20 -34.56 2.46 -9.17
N ALA A 21 -34.15 2.17 -10.39
CA ALA A 21 -32.83 2.51 -10.91
C ALA A 21 -32.89 2.69 -12.43
N ALA A 22 -31.89 3.38 -13.00
CA ALA A 22 -31.76 3.56 -14.45
C ALA A 22 -31.09 2.35 -15.14
N SER A 23 -30.41 1.49 -14.39
CA SER A 23 -29.68 0.33 -14.92
C SER A 23 -29.86 -0.92 -14.05
N LYS A 24 -29.51 -2.08 -14.62
CA LYS A 24 -29.46 -3.36 -13.86
C LYS A 24 -28.49 -3.28 -12.69
N SER A 25 -27.34 -2.62 -12.87
CA SER A 25 -26.33 -2.43 -11.80
C SER A 25 -26.90 -1.59 -10.65
N GLY A 26 -27.65 -0.52 -10.96
CA GLY A 26 -28.30 0.29 -9.93
C GLY A 26 -29.35 -0.52 -9.15
N LEU A 27 -30.17 -1.35 -9.82
CA LEU A 27 -31.11 -2.26 -9.14
C LEU A 27 -30.36 -3.23 -8.23
N PHE A 28 -29.27 -3.83 -8.72
CA PHE A 28 -28.46 -4.75 -7.93
C PHE A 28 -27.90 -4.08 -6.65
N TYR A 29 -27.36 -2.86 -6.78
CA TYR A 29 -26.82 -2.13 -5.61
C TYR A 29 -27.92 -1.73 -4.61
N GLY A 30 -29.12 -1.37 -5.10
CA GLY A 30 -30.26 -1.14 -4.24
C GLY A 30 -30.73 -2.40 -3.51
N GLU A 31 -30.67 -3.57 -4.18
CA GLU A 31 -30.93 -4.86 -3.53
C GLU A 31 -29.90 -5.16 -2.43
N GLN A 32 -28.60 -4.89 -2.66
CA GLN A 32 -27.59 -5.09 -1.61
C GLN A 32 -27.86 -4.18 -0.40
N THR A 33 -28.30 -2.93 -0.61
CA THR A 33 -28.72 -2.05 0.48
C THR A 33 -29.93 -2.61 1.24
N LEU A 34 -30.92 -3.13 0.51
CA LEU A 34 -32.07 -3.75 1.14
C LEU A 34 -31.69 -4.98 1.98
N ARG A 35 -30.75 -5.80 1.50
CA ARG A 35 -30.19 -6.94 2.25
C ARG A 35 -29.50 -6.49 3.53
N GLN A 36 -28.76 -5.37 3.49
CA GLN A 36 -28.07 -4.81 4.65
C GLN A 36 -29.03 -4.22 5.67
N LEU A 37 -30.17 -3.69 5.24
CA LEU A 37 -31.21 -3.15 6.11
C LEU A 37 -32.04 -4.24 6.80
N TYR A 38 -32.01 -5.48 6.29
CA TYR A 38 -32.78 -6.58 6.87
C TYR A 38 -32.21 -7.04 8.20
N THR A 39 -33.05 -7.01 9.23
CA THR A 39 -32.73 -7.44 10.61
C THR A 39 -33.73 -8.48 11.09
N SER A 40 -33.48 -9.10 12.24
CA SER A 40 -34.43 -9.99 12.91
C SER A 40 -35.77 -9.30 13.28
N LYS A 41 -35.81 -7.95 13.27
CA LYS A 41 -37.02 -7.15 13.53
C LYS A 41 -37.70 -6.72 12.23
N GLY A 42 -37.20 -7.12 11.07
CA GLY A 42 -37.67 -6.71 9.75
C GLY A 42 -36.80 -5.64 9.11
N ILE A 43 -37.35 -4.94 8.14
CA ILE A 43 -36.70 -3.82 7.42
C ILE A 43 -37.30 -2.51 7.91
N PRO A 44 -36.49 -1.53 8.33
CA PRO A 44 -37.03 -0.23 8.78
C PRO A 44 -37.65 0.54 7.61
N CYS A 45 -38.70 1.32 7.90
CA CYS A 45 -39.22 2.30 6.93
C CYS A 45 -38.15 3.36 6.69
N VAL A 46 -37.77 3.54 5.42
CA VAL A 46 -36.66 4.44 5.01
C VAL A 46 -36.86 4.86 3.56
N SER A 47 -36.40 6.06 3.21
CA SER A 47 -36.25 6.51 1.82
C SER A 47 -34.80 6.83 1.57
N ILE A 48 -34.20 6.15 0.61
CA ILE A 48 -32.78 6.25 0.25
C ILE A 48 -32.69 6.59 -1.23
N GLN A 49 -31.86 7.59 -1.54
CA GLN A 49 -31.41 7.88 -2.89
C GLN A 49 -29.89 7.89 -2.86
N ASP A 50 -29.25 7.01 -3.65
CA ASP A 50 -27.84 6.73 -3.51
C ASP A 50 -27.18 6.44 -4.88
N ASN A 51 -25.89 6.79 -5.00
CA ASN A 51 -25.11 6.52 -6.19
C ASN A 51 -23.61 6.47 -5.84
N PRO A 52 -22.80 5.65 -6.53
CA PRO A 52 -21.37 5.60 -6.27
C PRO A 52 -20.67 6.90 -6.68
N ARG A 53 -19.64 7.26 -5.91
CA ARG A 53 -18.70 8.36 -6.22
C ARG A 53 -17.89 8.04 -7.48
N PHE A 54 -17.33 6.83 -7.55
CA PHE A 54 -16.46 6.38 -8.63
C PHE A 54 -17.03 5.21 -9.41
N PRO A 55 -16.76 5.15 -10.73
CA PRO A 55 -17.10 3.99 -11.55
C PRO A 55 -16.27 2.75 -11.23
N TYR A 56 -15.03 2.90 -10.75
CA TYR A 56 -14.10 1.83 -10.41
C TYR A 56 -13.93 1.72 -8.88
N ARG A 57 -14.24 0.56 -8.31
CA ARG A 57 -14.11 0.26 -6.88
C ARG A 57 -13.57 -1.15 -6.74
N GLY A 58 -12.24 -1.26 -6.61
CA GLY A 58 -11.51 -2.50 -6.85
C GLY A 58 -10.85 -3.12 -5.64
N LEU A 59 -10.68 -4.44 -5.72
CA LEU A 59 -9.69 -5.19 -4.97
C LEU A 59 -8.80 -5.95 -5.96
N HIS A 60 -7.54 -6.12 -5.59
CA HIS A 60 -6.58 -6.92 -6.33
C HIS A 60 -6.28 -8.20 -5.54
N LEU A 61 -6.07 -9.30 -6.27
CA LEU A 61 -5.66 -10.57 -5.71
C LEU A 61 -4.51 -11.16 -6.53
N ASP A 62 -3.36 -11.30 -5.88
CA ASP A 62 -2.24 -12.07 -6.40
C ASP A 62 -2.47 -13.57 -6.17
N VAL A 63 -2.65 -14.31 -7.24
CA VAL A 63 -2.78 -15.77 -7.22
C VAL A 63 -1.49 -16.47 -7.67
N SER A 64 -0.47 -15.69 -8.06
CA SER A 64 0.81 -16.23 -8.53
C SER A 64 1.73 -16.61 -7.36
N ARG A 65 2.03 -15.67 -6.45
CA ARG A 65 2.94 -15.95 -5.34
C ARG A 65 2.36 -16.99 -4.38
N HIS A 66 1.03 -16.92 -4.14
CA HIS A 66 0.28 -18.00 -3.50
C HIS A 66 -0.97 -18.33 -4.33
N PHE A 67 -1.15 -19.62 -4.67
CA PHE A 67 -2.31 -20.05 -5.43
C PHE A 67 -3.54 -20.25 -4.53
N PHE A 68 -4.64 -19.60 -4.88
CA PHE A 68 -5.95 -19.77 -4.23
C PHE A 68 -6.92 -20.48 -5.18
N PRO A 69 -7.69 -21.47 -4.69
CA PRO A 69 -8.67 -22.16 -5.50
C PRO A 69 -9.83 -21.26 -5.90
N LYS A 70 -10.57 -21.63 -6.95
CA LYS A 70 -11.69 -20.83 -7.46
C LYS A 70 -12.78 -20.56 -6.41
N GLU A 71 -12.96 -21.48 -5.47
CA GLU A 71 -13.92 -21.34 -4.37
C GLU A 71 -13.61 -20.13 -3.49
N GLU A 72 -12.33 -19.87 -3.24
CA GLU A 72 -11.91 -18.68 -2.49
C GLU A 72 -12.13 -17.41 -3.31
N VAL A 73 -11.83 -17.42 -4.60
CA VAL A 73 -12.12 -16.29 -5.50
C VAL A 73 -13.64 -16.01 -5.53
N MET A 74 -14.46 -17.02 -5.65
CA MET A 74 -15.94 -16.87 -5.64
C MET A 74 -16.45 -16.36 -4.29
N LYS A 75 -15.88 -16.79 -3.18
CA LYS A 75 -16.19 -16.30 -1.84
C LYS A 75 -15.86 -14.82 -1.70
N LEU A 76 -14.69 -14.39 -2.18
CA LEU A 76 -14.29 -12.98 -2.24
C LEU A 76 -15.28 -12.17 -3.09
N LEU A 77 -15.63 -12.62 -4.29
CA LEU A 77 -16.63 -11.99 -5.16
C LEU A 77 -18.00 -11.83 -4.48
N ASN A 78 -18.41 -12.81 -3.68
CA ASN A 78 -19.66 -12.72 -2.93
C ASN A 78 -19.63 -11.59 -1.88
N VAL A 79 -18.52 -11.45 -1.15
CA VAL A 79 -18.33 -10.36 -0.19
C VAL A 79 -18.23 -9.00 -0.90
N MET A 80 -17.46 -8.91 -1.97
CA MET A 80 -17.34 -7.70 -2.80
C MET A 80 -18.71 -7.22 -3.28
N SER A 81 -19.56 -8.13 -3.76
CA SER A 81 -20.89 -7.79 -4.24
C SER A 81 -21.78 -7.21 -3.13
N TYR A 82 -21.73 -7.78 -1.92
CA TYR A 82 -22.50 -7.32 -0.77
C TYR A 82 -22.13 -5.89 -0.35
N TYR A 83 -20.84 -5.53 -0.44
CA TYR A 83 -20.34 -4.18 -0.15
C TYR A 83 -20.20 -3.30 -1.40
N LYS A 84 -20.79 -3.66 -2.53
CA LYS A 84 -20.87 -2.88 -3.77
C LYS A 84 -19.51 -2.55 -4.40
N LEU A 85 -18.46 -3.32 -4.10
CA LEU A 85 -17.24 -3.34 -4.89
C LEU A 85 -17.54 -3.99 -6.24
N ASN A 86 -16.95 -3.47 -7.33
CA ASN A 86 -17.35 -3.86 -8.67
C ASN A 86 -16.23 -4.29 -9.60
N THR A 87 -15.00 -4.35 -9.10
CA THR A 87 -13.85 -4.77 -9.90
C THR A 87 -12.94 -5.67 -9.09
N LEU A 88 -12.66 -6.87 -9.60
CA LEU A 88 -11.59 -7.73 -9.11
C LEU A 88 -10.46 -7.74 -10.12
N HIS A 89 -9.29 -7.27 -9.72
CA HIS A 89 -8.07 -7.35 -10.50
C HIS A 89 -7.33 -8.63 -10.11
N MET A 90 -7.17 -9.57 -11.05
CA MET A 90 -6.51 -10.86 -10.82
C MET A 90 -5.11 -10.86 -11.42
N HIS A 91 -4.10 -10.91 -10.58
CA HIS A 91 -2.69 -11.04 -10.95
C HIS A 91 -2.38 -12.53 -11.20
N LEU A 92 -2.44 -12.94 -12.47
CA LEU A 92 -2.47 -14.35 -12.89
C LEU A 92 -1.08 -14.92 -13.17
N THR A 93 -0.08 -14.09 -13.37
CA THR A 93 1.27 -14.53 -13.77
C THR A 93 2.34 -13.72 -13.06
N ASP A 94 3.35 -14.38 -12.56
CA ASP A 94 4.56 -13.83 -11.98
C ASP A 94 5.53 -14.99 -11.68
N ALA A 95 6.73 -14.69 -11.23
CA ALA A 95 7.73 -15.66 -10.83
C ALA A 95 7.27 -16.74 -9.83
N GLY A 96 6.13 -16.54 -9.15
CA GLY A 96 5.51 -17.54 -8.25
C GLY A 96 4.94 -18.75 -8.98
N GLY A 97 4.53 -18.53 -10.20
CA GLY A 97 3.96 -19.52 -11.12
C GLY A 97 2.90 -18.94 -12.05
N TRP A 98 2.77 -19.51 -13.20
CA TRP A 98 1.74 -19.19 -14.18
C TRP A 98 0.40 -19.83 -13.78
N ARG A 99 -0.69 -19.08 -13.72
CA ARG A 99 -1.95 -19.52 -13.09
C ARG A 99 -3.15 -19.66 -14.01
N ILE A 100 -2.97 -19.58 -15.33
CA ILE A 100 -4.08 -19.71 -16.29
C ILE A 100 -3.71 -20.65 -17.43
N GLN A 101 -4.62 -21.57 -17.76
CA GLN A 101 -4.42 -22.55 -18.84
C GLN A 101 -4.30 -21.84 -20.20
N MET A 102 -3.25 -22.21 -20.97
CA MET A 102 -2.99 -21.75 -22.33
C MET A 102 -2.88 -22.93 -23.28
N ASP A 103 -3.67 -22.95 -24.36
CA ASP A 103 -3.65 -24.04 -25.31
C ASP A 103 -2.40 -23.99 -26.21
N LYS A 104 -1.99 -22.79 -26.62
CA LYS A 104 -0.81 -22.62 -27.48
C LYS A 104 0.52 -22.84 -26.72
N TYR A 105 0.52 -22.62 -25.42
CA TYR A 105 1.70 -22.68 -24.57
C TYR A 105 1.49 -23.57 -23.34
N PRO A 106 1.23 -24.90 -23.54
CA PRO A 106 0.84 -25.79 -22.44
C PRO A 106 1.90 -25.93 -21.34
N LYS A 107 3.20 -25.73 -21.64
CA LYS A 107 4.25 -25.78 -20.63
C LYS A 107 4.12 -24.71 -19.54
N LEU A 108 3.35 -23.63 -19.78
CA LEU A 108 3.09 -22.62 -18.76
C LEU A 108 2.34 -23.18 -17.55
N THR A 109 1.49 -24.18 -17.77
CA THR A 109 0.78 -24.86 -16.68
C THR A 109 1.42 -26.19 -16.29
N THR A 110 1.87 -27.00 -17.26
CA THR A 110 2.45 -28.31 -16.96
C THR A 110 3.81 -28.26 -16.28
N ASP A 111 4.62 -27.23 -16.53
CA ASP A 111 6.02 -27.18 -16.12
C ASP A 111 6.32 -26.08 -15.09
N VAL A 112 5.53 -24.99 -15.06
CA VAL A 112 5.87 -23.81 -14.24
C VAL A 112 4.71 -23.24 -13.40
N ALA A 113 3.59 -23.96 -13.30
CA ALA A 113 2.54 -23.65 -12.36
C ALA A 113 2.77 -24.24 -10.95
N PHE A 114 3.78 -25.09 -10.80
CA PHE A 114 4.12 -25.78 -9.55
C PHE A 114 5.57 -25.56 -9.19
N ARG A 115 5.90 -25.56 -7.88
CA ARG A 115 7.23 -25.32 -7.36
C ARG A 115 7.56 -26.19 -6.15
N THR A 116 8.84 -26.19 -5.73
CA THR A 116 9.37 -27.07 -4.67
C THR A 116 8.94 -26.67 -3.25
N GLU A 117 8.54 -25.43 -3.00
CA GLU A 117 8.28 -24.89 -1.67
C GLU A 117 7.03 -24.00 -1.69
N SER A 118 6.14 -24.15 -0.72
CA SER A 118 4.94 -23.33 -0.57
C SER A 118 5.25 -21.94 -0.02
N ASP A 119 6.18 -21.86 0.92
CA ASP A 119 6.65 -20.59 1.49
C ASP A 119 7.44 -19.83 0.43
N TRP A 120 6.91 -18.68 0.00
CA TRP A 120 7.51 -17.86 -1.05
C TRP A 120 8.93 -17.44 -0.72
N GLN A 121 9.19 -16.93 0.49
CA GLN A 121 10.49 -16.40 0.86
C GLN A 121 11.56 -17.51 0.86
N LYS A 122 11.23 -18.68 1.41
CA LYS A 122 12.14 -19.83 1.37
C LYS A 122 12.42 -20.30 -0.04
N TRP A 123 11.41 -20.27 -0.91
CA TRP A 123 11.59 -20.64 -2.31
C TRP A 123 12.39 -19.60 -3.08
N TRP A 124 12.07 -18.32 -2.91
CA TRP A 124 12.73 -17.21 -3.63
C TRP A 124 14.20 -17.07 -3.26
N ASP A 125 14.51 -17.07 -1.95
CA ASP A 125 15.87 -16.95 -1.41
C ASP A 125 16.63 -18.29 -1.39
N GLY A 126 15.96 -19.39 -1.69
CA GLY A 126 16.49 -20.75 -1.61
C GLY A 126 17.50 -21.05 -2.71
N LYS A 127 18.51 -21.87 -2.37
CA LYS A 127 19.50 -22.35 -3.34
C LYS A 127 18.90 -23.31 -4.39
N ASP A 128 17.76 -23.92 -4.08
CA ASP A 128 17.05 -24.90 -4.90
C ASP A 128 15.75 -24.33 -5.48
N ARG A 129 15.73 -23.02 -5.82
CA ARG A 129 14.62 -22.38 -6.52
C ARG A 129 14.33 -23.11 -7.83
N LYS A 130 13.26 -23.92 -7.85
CA LYS A 130 12.87 -24.73 -9.02
C LYS A 130 11.36 -24.80 -9.17
N TYR A 131 10.91 -24.80 -10.42
CA TYR A 131 9.59 -25.26 -10.77
C TYR A 131 9.58 -26.78 -10.95
N LEU A 132 8.41 -27.37 -10.79
CA LEU A 132 8.20 -28.82 -10.88
C LEU A 132 7.06 -29.10 -11.87
N PRO A 133 7.15 -30.18 -12.66
CA PRO A 133 6.04 -30.60 -13.49
C PRO A 133 4.78 -30.92 -12.67
N GLU A 134 3.61 -30.70 -13.28
CA GLU A 134 2.31 -31.10 -12.72
C GLU A 134 2.32 -32.57 -12.29
N GLY A 135 1.71 -32.87 -11.14
CA GLY A 135 1.64 -34.22 -10.58
C GLY A 135 2.92 -34.70 -9.88
N THR A 136 3.96 -33.88 -9.79
CA THR A 136 5.18 -34.21 -9.02
C THR A 136 4.83 -34.30 -7.53
N PRO A 137 5.15 -35.43 -6.84
CA PRO A 137 4.86 -35.56 -5.41
C PRO A 137 5.50 -34.47 -4.57
N GLY A 138 4.72 -33.77 -3.73
CA GLY A 138 5.18 -32.69 -2.86
C GLY A 138 5.30 -31.33 -3.56
N ALA A 139 4.99 -31.22 -4.84
CA ALA A 139 4.92 -29.92 -5.53
C ALA A 139 3.78 -29.06 -4.98
N TYR A 140 4.07 -27.79 -4.77
CA TYR A 140 3.09 -26.78 -4.39
C TYR A 140 2.74 -25.91 -5.59
N GLY A 141 1.47 -25.62 -5.79
CA GLY A 141 0.98 -24.75 -6.85
C GLY A 141 -0.40 -25.13 -7.33
N GLY A 142 -0.75 -24.65 -8.51
CA GLY A 142 -2.01 -24.85 -9.17
C GLY A 142 -2.21 -23.82 -10.28
N TYR A 143 -3.27 -23.99 -11.05
CA TYR A 143 -3.70 -23.04 -12.06
C TYR A 143 -5.21 -23.16 -12.28
N PHE A 144 -5.81 -22.15 -12.86
CA PHE A 144 -7.19 -22.19 -13.31
C PHE A 144 -7.27 -22.78 -14.71
N THR A 145 -8.12 -23.78 -14.88
CA THR A 145 -8.50 -24.23 -16.22
C THR A 145 -9.34 -23.15 -16.90
N LYS A 146 -9.48 -23.22 -18.23
CA LYS A 146 -10.37 -22.31 -18.96
C LYS A 146 -11.81 -22.40 -18.46
N GLU A 147 -12.23 -23.57 -18.00
CA GLU A 147 -13.56 -23.79 -17.41
C GLU A 147 -13.68 -23.09 -16.04
N ASP A 148 -12.68 -23.21 -15.18
CA ASP A 148 -12.66 -22.50 -13.90
C ASP A 148 -12.75 -20.97 -14.09
N ILE A 149 -12.02 -20.43 -15.09
CA ILE A 149 -12.11 -19.00 -15.42
C ILE A 149 -13.52 -18.62 -15.89
N ARG A 150 -14.16 -19.43 -16.75
CA ARG A 150 -15.54 -19.16 -17.19
C ARG A 150 -16.51 -19.16 -16.01
N GLU A 151 -16.40 -20.14 -15.11
CA GLU A 151 -17.22 -20.20 -13.90
C GLU A 151 -17.04 -18.96 -13.02
N ILE A 152 -15.78 -18.53 -12.80
CA ILE A 152 -15.45 -17.32 -12.03
C ILE A 152 -16.03 -16.06 -12.69
N VAL A 153 -15.85 -15.92 -14.01
CA VAL A 153 -16.33 -14.76 -14.78
C VAL A 153 -17.86 -14.70 -14.80
N ASP A 154 -18.53 -15.83 -15.00
CA ASP A 154 -20.00 -15.90 -14.96
C ASP A 154 -20.53 -15.54 -13.57
N TYR A 155 -19.89 -16.06 -12.52
CA TYR A 155 -20.25 -15.76 -11.13
C TYR A 155 -20.08 -14.27 -10.78
N ALA A 156 -18.98 -13.64 -11.25
CA ALA A 156 -18.72 -12.23 -11.10
C ALA A 156 -19.73 -11.37 -11.89
N THR A 157 -19.99 -11.73 -13.15
CA THR A 157 -20.94 -11.03 -14.03
C THR A 157 -22.35 -11.00 -13.44
N ALA A 158 -22.82 -12.12 -12.87
CA ALA A 158 -24.10 -12.18 -12.17
C ALA A 158 -24.17 -11.27 -10.94
N ARG A 159 -23.03 -10.82 -10.43
CA ARG A 159 -22.87 -9.90 -9.29
C ARG A 159 -22.47 -8.48 -9.67
N HIS A 160 -22.50 -8.16 -10.96
CA HIS A 160 -22.06 -6.88 -11.51
C HIS A 160 -20.61 -6.52 -11.13
N ILE A 161 -19.75 -7.52 -11.05
CA ILE A 161 -18.31 -7.36 -10.84
C ILE A 161 -17.60 -7.66 -12.15
N ASN A 162 -16.73 -6.75 -12.57
CA ASN A 162 -15.81 -6.95 -13.68
C ASN A 162 -14.51 -7.59 -13.17
N ILE A 163 -13.99 -8.58 -13.89
CA ILE A 163 -12.67 -9.16 -13.61
C ILE A 163 -11.68 -8.62 -14.62
N ILE A 164 -10.65 -7.94 -14.14
CA ILE A 164 -9.52 -7.48 -14.96
C ILE A 164 -8.40 -8.52 -14.80
N PRO A 165 -8.06 -9.28 -15.86
CA PRO A 165 -6.91 -10.17 -15.83
C PRO A 165 -5.62 -9.39 -16.00
N GLU A 166 -4.59 -9.74 -15.23
CA GLU A 166 -3.23 -9.25 -15.40
C GLU A 166 -2.32 -10.37 -15.89
N ILE A 167 -1.59 -10.08 -16.98
CA ILE A 167 -0.52 -10.90 -17.55
C ILE A 167 0.72 -10.03 -17.66
N GLU A 168 1.79 -10.44 -17.02
CA GLU A 168 3.00 -9.65 -16.87
C GLU A 168 3.83 -9.53 -18.16
N PHE A 169 4.07 -8.28 -18.57
CA PHE A 169 4.98 -7.85 -19.62
C PHE A 169 5.56 -6.46 -19.29
N PRO A 170 6.87 -6.20 -19.46
CA PRO A 170 7.91 -7.15 -19.87
C PRO A 170 8.64 -7.81 -18.72
N GLY A 171 8.37 -7.42 -17.46
CA GLY A 171 9.00 -7.93 -16.24
C GLY A 171 8.27 -9.13 -15.65
N HIS A 172 8.61 -9.50 -14.41
CA HIS A 172 7.93 -10.49 -13.57
C HIS A 172 7.62 -11.85 -14.24
N SER A 173 8.44 -12.27 -15.22
CA SER A 173 8.15 -13.40 -16.11
C SER A 173 9.19 -14.53 -16.02
N ASP A 174 9.85 -14.69 -14.87
CA ASP A 174 10.84 -15.75 -14.65
C ASP A 174 10.33 -17.15 -15.03
N GLU A 175 9.08 -17.46 -14.70
CA GLU A 175 8.42 -18.75 -14.99
C GLU A 175 8.29 -19.00 -16.50
N VAL A 176 8.02 -17.94 -17.27
CA VAL A 176 7.93 -18.06 -18.75
C VAL A 176 9.26 -18.50 -19.32
N PHE A 177 10.38 -17.98 -18.82
CA PHE A 177 11.70 -18.30 -19.35
C PHE A 177 12.25 -19.65 -18.87
N VAL A 178 11.61 -20.27 -17.90
CA VAL A 178 11.86 -21.68 -17.59
C VAL A 178 11.18 -22.59 -18.61
N ALA A 179 9.94 -22.29 -18.99
CA ALA A 179 9.19 -23.04 -19.99
C ALA A 179 9.66 -22.76 -21.45
N TYR A 180 9.99 -21.49 -21.75
CA TYR A 180 10.33 -20.97 -23.09
C TYR A 180 11.54 -20.04 -23.02
N PRO A 181 12.77 -20.56 -22.75
CA PRO A 181 13.94 -19.74 -22.49
C PRO A 181 14.37 -18.86 -23.67
N GLU A 182 13.99 -19.20 -24.89
CA GLU A 182 14.30 -18.42 -26.10
C GLU A 182 13.63 -17.04 -26.15
N LEU A 183 12.64 -16.77 -25.26
CA LEU A 183 11.97 -15.49 -25.14
C LEU A 183 12.77 -14.49 -24.30
N SER A 184 13.74 -14.93 -23.52
CA SER A 184 14.66 -14.08 -22.76
C SER A 184 15.88 -13.65 -23.57
N CYS A 185 16.55 -12.56 -23.14
CA CYS A 185 17.80 -12.11 -23.76
C CYS A 185 18.93 -13.13 -23.63
N ALA A 186 18.97 -13.88 -22.54
CA ALA A 186 20.00 -14.86 -22.25
C ALA A 186 19.75 -16.21 -22.94
N GLY A 187 18.52 -16.52 -23.34
CA GLY A 187 18.12 -17.81 -23.89
C GLY A 187 18.30 -18.97 -22.91
N LYS A 188 18.27 -18.69 -21.60
CA LYS A 188 18.48 -19.67 -20.52
C LYS A 188 17.53 -19.39 -19.35
N PRO A 189 17.02 -20.44 -18.67
CA PRO A 189 16.18 -20.29 -17.50
C PRO A 189 16.96 -19.66 -16.31
N TYR A 190 16.24 -19.04 -15.38
CA TYR A 190 16.76 -18.46 -14.13
C TYR A 190 17.86 -17.41 -14.30
N THR A 191 17.85 -16.64 -15.39
CA THR A 191 18.87 -15.62 -15.68
C THR A 191 18.35 -14.20 -15.70
N THR A 192 17.08 -14.01 -15.99
CA THR A 192 16.38 -12.72 -16.02
C THR A 192 14.89 -12.94 -15.91
N GLY A 193 14.16 -11.97 -15.34
CA GLY A 193 12.71 -11.91 -15.33
C GLY A 193 12.09 -11.12 -16.48
N ASP A 194 12.92 -10.61 -17.43
CA ASP A 194 12.47 -9.72 -18.49
C ASP A 194 12.46 -10.37 -19.87
N PHE A 195 11.40 -10.11 -20.65
CA PHE A 195 11.33 -10.51 -22.06
C PHE A 195 12.43 -9.84 -22.91
N CYS A 196 12.91 -10.54 -23.93
CA CYS A 196 13.79 -9.98 -24.94
C CYS A 196 12.97 -9.15 -25.95
N ILE A 197 12.87 -7.85 -25.76
CA ILE A 197 12.09 -6.96 -26.62
C ILE A 197 12.66 -6.88 -28.07
N GLY A 198 13.95 -7.12 -28.24
CA GLY A 198 14.58 -7.24 -29.55
C GLY A 198 14.22 -8.53 -30.33
N ASN A 199 13.45 -9.44 -29.72
CA ASN A 199 13.07 -10.73 -30.30
C ASN A 199 11.59 -10.73 -30.69
N GLU A 200 11.26 -10.83 -31.99
CA GLU A 200 9.89 -10.82 -32.47
C GLU A 200 9.05 -11.98 -31.91
N LYS A 201 9.67 -13.09 -31.51
CA LYS A 201 8.96 -14.19 -30.83
C LYS A 201 8.33 -13.74 -29.51
N SER A 202 8.89 -12.75 -28.82
CA SER A 202 8.31 -12.20 -27.59
C SER A 202 6.96 -11.52 -27.87
N PHE A 203 6.85 -10.82 -29.00
CA PHE A 203 5.59 -10.21 -29.43
C PHE A 203 4.56 -11.25 -29.90
N THR A 204 5.01 -12.25 -30.66
CA THR A 204 4.13 -13.36 -31.04
C THR A 204 3.57 -14.09 -29.81
N PHE A 205 4.42 -14.35 -28.80
CA PHE A 205 3.98 -14.94 -27.54
C PHE A 205 2.96 -14.05 -26.82
N MET A 206 3.25 -12.75 -26.70
CA MET A 206 2.36 -11.78 -26.07
C MET A 206 0.98 -11.73 -26.76
N GLU A 207 0.97 -11.59 -28.08
CA GLU A 207 -0.26 -11.52 -28.89
C GLU A 207 -1.08 -12.82 -28.82
N ASP A 208 -0.42 -13.97 -28.80
CA ASP A 208 -1.05 -15.28 -28.65
C ASP A 208 -1.69 -15.45 -27.27
N VAL A 209 -0.95 -15.13 -26.20
CA VAL A 209 -1.44 -15.20 -24.82
C VAL A 209 -2.61 -14.24 -24.61
N LEU A 210 -2.44 -12.97 -25.00
CA LEU A 210 -3.50 -11.98 -24.88
C LEU A 210 -4.77 -12.36 -25.69
N SER A 211 -4.61 -13.04 -26.85
CA SER A 211 -5.76 -13.54 -27.61
C SER A 211 -6.58 -14.56 -26.82
N GLU A 212 -5.93 -15.53 -26.16
CA GLU A 212 -6.61 -16.53 -25.34
C GLU A 212 -7.25 -15.91 -24.07
N VAL A 213 -6.58 -14.92 -23.47
CA VAL A 213 -7.11 -14.18 -22.30
C VAL A 213 -8.38 -13.40 -22.69
N ILE A 214 -8.36 -12.69 -23.80
CA ILE A 214 -9.50 -11.91 -24.29
C ILE A 214 -10.74 -12.78 -24.56
N GLU A 215 -10.56 -14.04 -24.98
CA GLU A 215 -11.66 -14.99 -25.17
C GLU A 215 -12.33 -15.40 -23.84
N LEU A 216 -11.58 -15.39 -22.74
CA LEU A 216 -12.05 -15.82 -21.43
C LEU A 216 -12.64 -14.67 -20.59
N PHE A 217 -12.09 -13.46 -20.75
CA PHE A 217 -12.47 -12.30 -19.95
C PHE A 217 -13.19 -11.25 -20.80
N PRO A 218 -14.46 -10.95 -20.49
CA PRO A 218 -15.24 -9.93 -21.22
C PRO A 218 -14.86 -8.50 -20.82
N SER A 219 -13.91 -8.31 -19.93
CA SER A 219 -13.44 -7.01 -19.45
C SER A 219 -13.01 -6.10 -20.60
N GLU A 220 -13.41 -4.83 -20.53
CA GLU A 220 -12.89 -3.77 -21.41
C GLU A 220 -11.38 -3.59 -21.24
N TYR A 221 -10.88 -3.77 -20.03
CA TYR A 221 -9.47 -3.60 -19.67
C TYR A 221 -8.75 -4.94 -19.58
N ILE A 222 -7.52 -4.97 -20.12
CA ILE A 222 -6.54 -6.04 -19.90
C ILE A 222 -5.31 -5.40 -19.29
N HIS A 223 -4.90 -5.88 -18.12
CA HIS A 223 -3.72 -5.40 -17.42
C HIS A 223 -2.49 -6.18 -17.89
N ILE A 224 -1.43 -5.44 -18.23
CA ILE A 224 -0.21 -6.01 -18.79
C ILE A 224 0.99 -5.92 -17.85
N GLY A 225 0.78 -5.56 -16.57
CA GLY A 225 1.86 -5.29 -15.63
C GLY A 225 2.59 -4.00 -15.99
N GLY A 226 3.83 -4.11 -16.42
CA GLY A 226 4.69 -3.00 -16.85
C GLY A 226 5.68 -2.56 -15.79
N ASP A 227 5.55 -3.07 -14.57
CA ASP A 227 6.31 -2.70 -13.39
C ASP A 227 7.66 -3.41 -13.30
N GLU A 228 8.56 -2.80 -12.57
CA GLU A 228 9.84 -3.30 -12.06
C GLU A 228 10.74 -4.07 -13.06
N ALA A 229 10.55 -3.85 -14.37
CA ALA A 229 11.42 -4.49 -15.37
C ALA A 229 12.89 -4.17 -15.09
N GLY A 230 13.73 -5.20 -14.98
CA GLY A 230 15.13 -5.05 -14.58
C GLY A 230 16.00 -4.33 -15.61
N LYS A 231 15.62 -4.36 -16.91
CA LYS A 231 16.24 -3.62 -18.04
C LYS A 231 17.74 -3.87 -18.24
N GLY A 232 18.41 -4.52 -17.29
CA GLY A 232 19.85 -4.74 -17.33
C GLY A 232 20.31 -5.56 -18.54
N ALA A 233 19.60 -6.62 -18.86
CA ALA A 233 19.88 -7.49 -19.99
C ALA A 233 19.72 -6.76 -21.34
N TRP A 234 18.78 -5.82 -21.47
CA TRP A 234 18.54 -5.06 -22.70
C TRP A 234 19.72 -4.17 -23.10
N LYS A 235 20.47 -3.64 -22.13
CA LYS A 235 21.63 -2.76 -22.34
C LYS A 235 22.76 -3.46 -23.11
N THR A 236 22.84 -4.79 -23.04
CA THR A 236 23.90 -5.58 -23.64
C THR A 236 23.42 -6.59 -24.71
N CYS A 237 22.13 -6.86 -24.78
CA CYS A 237 21.55 -7.79 -25.73
C CYS A 237 21.65 -7.27 -27.16
N PRO A 238 22.32 -8.01 -28.10
CA PRO A 238 22.47 -7.55 -29.47
C PRO A 238 21.15 -7.33 -30.21
N LYS A 239 20.10 -8.11 -29.91
CA LYS A 239 18.77 -7.99 -30.51
C LYS A 239 18.08 -6.70 -30.02
N CYS A 240 18.06 -6.45 -28.70
CA CYS A 240 17.49 -5.24 -28.12
C CYS A 240 18.21 -3.98 -28.60
N GLN A 241 19.55 -3.98 -28.56
CA GLN A 241 20.37 -2.89 -29.08
C GLN A 241 20.19 -2.68 -30.60
N GLY A 242 19.96 -3.77 -31.33
CA GLY A 242 19.65 -3.71 -32.76
C GLY A 242 18.29 -3.05 -33.02
N LEU A 243 17.26 -3.37 -32.23
CA LEU A 243 15.94 -2.75 -32.31
C LEU A 243 16.01 -1.25 -31.97
N MET A 244 16.70 -0.90 -30.88
CA MET A 244 16.89 0.48 -30.46
C MET A 244 17.53 1.33 -31.56
N ARG A 245 18.63 0.84 -32.17
CA ARG A 245 19.30 1.56 -33.28
C ARG A 245 18.39 1.75 -34.50
N ARG A 246 17.61 0.74 -34.88
CA ARG A 246 16.70 0.83 -36.04
C ARG A 246 15.59 1.86 -35.84
N ASN A 247 15.13 2.03 -34.61
CA ASN A 247 14.05 2.94 -34.26
C ASN A 247 14.52 4.27 -33.66
N GLY A 248 15.83 4.51 -33.55
CA GLY A 248 16.39 5.74 -33.01
C GLY A 248 16.14 5.96 -31.52
N MET A 249 15.90 4.89 -30.77
CA MET A 249 15.64 4.95 -29.33
C MET A 249 16.90 5.35 -28.56
N LYS A 250 16.75 6.22 -27.54
CA LYS A 250 17.86 6.79 -26.77
C LYS A 250 18.30 5.88 -25.63
N ASP A 251 17.35 5.24 -24.96
CA ASP A 251 17.58 4.42 -23.76
C ASP A 251 16.64 3.21 -23.71
N VAL A 252 16.79 2.43 -22.65
CA VAL A 252 16.01 1.20 -22.44
C VAL A 252 14.57 1.48 -21.95
N ASP A 253 14.29 2.69 -21.50
CA ASP A 253 12.92 3.08 -21.11
C ASP A 253 12.08 3.28 -22.37
N GLU A 254 12.62 3.90 -23.43
CA GLU A 254 11.97 3.94 -24.75
C GLU A 254 11.79 2.54 -25.36
N LEU A 255 12.69 1.59 -25.03
CA LEU A 255 12.51 0.20 -25.45
C LEU A 255 11.34 -0.49 -24.72
N GLN A 256 11.18 -0.26 -23.42
CA GLN A 256 10.01 -0.72 -22.67
C GLN A 256 8.72 -0.11 -23.25
N SER A 257 8.71 1.21 -23.43
CA SER A 257 7.60 1.94 -24.05
C SER A 257 7.21 1.35 -25.42
N TYR A 258 8.18 0.94 -26.23
CA TYR A 258 7.91 0.29 -27.51
C TYR A 258 7.10 -1.00 -27.36
N MET A 259 7.40 -1.83 -26.34
CA MET A 259 6.61 -3.05 -26.07
C MET A 259 5.19 -2.71 -25.61
N ILE A 260 5.05 -1.72 -24.73
CA ILE A 260 3.75 -1.25 -24.23
C ILE A 260 2.88 -0.74 -25.39
N HIS A 261 3.44 0.06 -26.29
CA HIS A 261 2.71 0.54 -27.48
C HIS A 261 2.24 -0.62 -28.38
N ARG A 262 3.11 -1.61 -28.62
CA ARG A 262 2.73 -2.79 -29.41
C ARG A 262 1.61 -3.60 -28.72
N ALA A 263 1.63 -3.72 -27.38
CA ALA A 263 0.57 -4.35 -26.62
C ALA A 263 -0.75 -3.56 -26.74
N GLU A 264 -0.69 -2.24 -26.62
CA GLU A 264 -1.85 -1.36 -26.78
C GLU A 264 -2.47 -1.46 -28.18
N GLU A 265 -1.66 -1.32 -29.24
CA GLU A 265 -2.12 -1.47 -30.62
C GLU A 265 -2.83 -2.81 -30.84
N PHE A 266 -2.27 -3.90 -30.29
CA PHE A 266 -2.87 -5.21 -30.36
C PHE A 266 -4.22 -5.26 -29.63
N LEU A 267 -4.29 -4.78 -28.37
CA LEU A 267 -5.51 -4.75 -27.57
C LEU A 267 -6.61 -3.90 -28.20
N ILE A 268 -6.28 -2.72 -28.72
CA ILE A 268 -7.21 -1.85 -29.46
C ILE A 268 -7.75 -2.58 -30.69
N SER A 269 -6.91 -3.31 -31.43
CA SER A 269 -7.34 -4.10 -32.60
C SER A 269 -8.38 -5.19 -32.24
N LYS A 270 -8.41 -5.60 -30.96
CA LYS A 270 -9.36 -6.56 -30.40
C LYS A 270 -10.52 -5.89 -29.65
N GLY A 271 -10.63 -4.56 -29.68
CA GLY A 271 -11.67 -3.79 -28.98
C GLY A 271 -11.49 -3.78 -27.46
N ARG A 272 -10.26 -3.86 -26.98
CA ARG A 272 -9.88 -3.80 -25.56
C ARG A 272 -9.02 -2.58 -25.29
N LYS A 273 -8.94 -2.18 -24.01
CA LYS A 273 -8.07 -1.12 -23.51
C LYS A 273 -6.93 -1.70 -22.69
N LEU A 274 -5.76 -1.11 -22.83
CA LEU A 274 -4.60 -1.42 -22.01
C LEU A 274 -4.71 -0.68 -20.67
N ILE A 275 -4.41 -1.38 -19.58
CA ILE A 275 -4.09 -0.79 -18.29
C ILE A 275 -2.77 -1.37 -17.80
N GLY A 276 -1.96 -0.59 -17.10
CA GLY A 276 -0.68 -1.03 -16.52
C GLY A 276 -0.27 -0.19 -15.33
N TRP A 277 0.71 -0.70 -14.59
CA TRP A 277 1.30 0.01 -13.45
C TRP A 277 2.00 1.29 -13.91
N ASP A 278 2.22 2.24 -13.02
CA ASP A 278 2.66 3.61 -13.40
C ASP A 278 4.07 3.69 -14.03
N GLU A 279 4.87 2.59 -14.07
CA GLU A 279 6.09 2.49 -14.87
C GLU A 279 5.86 2.53 -16.38
N ILE A 280 4.64 2.29 -16.87
CA ILE A 280 4.33 2.47 -18.30
C ILE A 280 4.46 3.93 -18.76
N LEU A 281 4.58 4.89 -17.82
CA LEU A 281 4.92 6.30 -18.09
C LEU A 281 6.39 6.49 -18.53
N GLU A 282 7.25 5.52 -18.25
CA GLU A 282 8.68 5.60 -18.56
C GLU A 282 8.92 5.39 -20.06
N GLY A 283 9.77 6.24 -20.66
CA GLY A 283 10.04 6.20 -22.09
C GLY A 283 8.91 6.70 -23.00
N GLY A 284 7.74 7.04 -22.45
CA GLY A 284 6.57 7.57 -23.16
C GLY A 284 5.33 6.68 -23.02
N LEU A 285 4.24 7.28 -22.54
CA LEU A 285 2.97 6.59 -22.35
C LEU A 285 2.29 6.30 -23.69
N ALA A 286 1.74 5.09 -23.84
CA ALA A 286 0.93 4.73 -24.99
C ALA A 286 -0.38 5.55 -25.04
N PRO A 287 -0.89 5.94 -26.24
CA PRO A 287 -1.87 7.01 -26.39
C PRO A 287 -3.20 6.85 -25.66
N GLU A 288 -3.71 5.64 -25.53
CA GLU A 288 -5.01 5.35 -24.90
C GLU A 288 -4.87 4.56 -23.59
N ALA A 289 -3.63 4.35 -23.11
CA ALA A 289 -3.37 3.56 -21.92
C ALA A 289 -3.97 4.19 -20.67
N THR A 290 -4.57 3.34 -19.83
CA THR A 290 -4.99 3.66 -18.48
C THR A 290 -3.86 3.34 -17.50
N VAL A 291 -3.62 4.21 -16.53
CA VAL A 291 -2.50 4.06 -15.58
C VAL A 291 -3.00 3.66 -14.20
N MET A 292 -2.38 2.63 -13.61
CA MET A 292 -2.61 2.25 -12.23
C MET A 292 -1.47 2.76 -11.36
N SER A 293 -1.73 3.79 -10.53
CA SER A 293 -0.70 4.52 -9.76
C SER A 293 -0.48 3.88 -8.40
N TRP A 294 0.65 3.19 -8.21
CA TRP A 294 0.98 2.45 -6.98
C TRP A 294 2.18 3.03 -6.21
N ARG A 295 3.17 3.61 -6.88
CA ARG A 295 4.38 4.20 -6.26
C ARG A 295 4.10 5.52 -5.51
N GLY A 296 2.85 5.86 -5.31
CA GLY A 296 2.33 7.08 -4.73
C GLY A 296 1.25 7.68 -5.63
N GLU A 297 1.03 8.99 -5.52
CA GLU A 297 0.01 9.69 -6.29
C GLU A 297 0.57 10.36 -7.55
N GLU A 298 1.90 10.54 -7.63
CA GLU A 298 2.55 11.33 -8.68
C GLU A 298 2.32 10.76 -10.08
N GLY A 299 2.37 9.43 -10.23
CA GLY A 299 2.08 8.75 -11.50
C GLY A 299 0.66 9.04 -11.98
N GLY A 300 -0.30 8.94 -11.08
CA GLY A 300 -1.71 9.23 -11.36
C GLY A 300 -1.96 10.71 -11.69
N ILE A 301 -1.38 11.63 -10.92
CA ILE A 301 -1.46 13.08 -11.16
C ILE A 301 -0.90 13.41 -12.54
N LYS A 302 0.28 12.89 -12.88
CA LYS A 302 0.90 13.10 -14.19
C LYS A 302 0.03 12.59 -15.33
N SER A 303 -0.53 11.37 -15.19
CA SER A 303 -1.38 10.74 -16.20
C SER A 303 -2.69 11.51 -16.40
N ALA A 304 -3.37 11.90 -15.32
CA ALA A 304 -4.61 12.68 -15.37
C ALA A 304 -4.40 14.05 -16.07
N ARG A 305 -3.27 14.72 -15.80
CA ARG A 305 -2.87 15.96 -16.49
C ARG A 305 -2.61 15.76 -17.99
N MET A 306 -2.18 14.57 -18.39
CA MET A 306 -2.00 14.20 -19.79
C MET A 306 -3.31 13.79 -20.49
N GLY A 307 -4.42 13.69 -19.73
CA GLY A 307 -5.74 13.28 -20.23
C GLY A 307 -5.95 11.76 -20.26
N HIS A 308 -5.13 11.00 -19.54
CA HIS A 308 -5.28 9.55 -19.41
C HIS A 308 -6.09 9.17 -18.17
N ASP A 309 -6.91 8.14 -18.30
CA ASP A 309 -7.66 7.57 -17.19
C ASP A 309 -6.71 6.90 -16.18
N VAL A 310 -7.10 6.97 -14.89
CA VAL A 310 -6.25 6.55 -13.77
C VAL A 310 -7.06 5.77 -12.75
N VAL A 311 -6.47 4.69 -12.24
CA VAL A 311 -6.90 4.01 -11.01
C VAL A 311 -5.86 4.27 -9.92
N MET A 312 -6.30 4.79 -8.78
CA MET A 312 -5.42 5.12 -7.67
C MET A 312 -5.30 3.95 -6.69
N THR A 313 -4.06 3.52 -6.45
CA THR A 313 -3.74 2.39 -5.56
C THR A 313 -2.40 2.59 -4.81
N PRO A 314 -2.15 3.79 -4.22
CA PRO A 314 -0.85 4.12 -3.65
C PRO A 314 -0.51 3.21 -2.47
N GLY A 315 0.71 2.64 -2.48
CA GLY A 315 1.18 1.67 -1.50
C GLY A 315 1.11 2.15 -0.06
N GLY A 316 1.25 3.46 0.18
CA GLY A 316 1.13 4.04 1.52
C GLY A 316 -0.26 3.93 2.16
N TYR A 317 -1.31 3.62 1.38
CA TYR A 317 -2.71 3.58 1.83
C TYR A 317 -3.46 2.33 1.40
N MET A 318 -3.12 1.76 0.22
CA MET A 318 -3.92 0.75 -0.45
C MET A 318 -3.24 -0.61 -0.57
N TYR A 319 -2.07 -0.84 0.04
CA TYR A 319 -1.42 -2.15 0.11
C TYR A 319 -1.88 -2.92 1.35
N PHE A 320 -2.67 -3.97 1.12
CA PHE A 320 -3.26 -4.78 2.18
C PHE A 320 -2.44 -6.03 2.55
N ASP A 321 -1.31 -6.24 1.93
CA ASP A 321 -0.22 -7.10 2.35
C ASP A 321 0.67 -6.47 3.43
N PHE A 322 0.47 -5.17 3.75
CA PHE A 322 1.16 -4.46 4.83
C PHE A 322 0.53 -4.74 6.19
N TYR A 323 1.33 -4.60 7.26
CA TYR A 323 0.87 -4.72 8.63
C TYR A 323 -0.29 -3.77 8.93
N GLN A 324 -1.29 -4.27 9.67
CA GLN A 324 -2.45 -3.48 10.06
C GLN A 324 -2.49 -3.13 11.56
N ALA A 325 -1.56 -3.67 12.35
CA ALA A 325 -1.29 -3.33 13.75
C ALA A 325 0.22 -3.47 14.03
N ASP A 326 0.68 -3.32 15.28
CA ASP A 326 2.09 -3.46 15.64
C ASP A 326 2.65 -4.79 15.10
N PRO A 327 3.70 -4.76 14.25
CA PRO A 327 4.30 -5.96 13.66
C PRO A 327 4.64 -7.08 14.64
N LYS A 328 4.95 -6.73 15.89
CA LYS A 328 5.26 -7.71 16.95
C LYS A 328 4.06 -8.57 17.36
N THR A 329 2.84 -8.10 17.04
CA THR A 329 1.58 -8.77 17.39
C THR A 329 0.92 -9.44 16.19
N GLN A 330 1.50 -9.29 14.99
CA GLN A 330 0.91 -9.70 13.74
C GLN A 330 1.63 -10.88 13.09
N PRO A 331 0.95 -11.64 12.21
CA PRO A 331 1.63 -12.54 11.29
C PRO A 331 2.67 -11.78 10.48
N TYR A 332 3.76 -12.46 10.13
CA TYR A 332 4.83 -11.83 9.34
C TYR A 332 4.32 -11.36 7.97
N ALA A 333 4.63 -10.14 7.60
CA ALA A 333 4.27 -9.50 6.33
C ALA A 333 5.50 -8.86 5.69
N ILE A 334 5.39 -8.40 4.45
CA ILE A 334 6.50 -7.81 3.70
C ILE A 334 7.11 -6.56 4.37
N GLY A 335 6.29 -5.86 5.16
CA GLY A 335 6.63 -4.60 5.83
C GLY A 335 5.51 -3.59 5.67
N GLY A 336 5.84 -2.31 5.76
CA GLY A 336 4.82 -1.24 5.70
C GLY A 336 3.85 -1.26 6.89
N TYR A 337 2.95 -0.28 6.92
CA TYR A 337 1.95 -0.17 7.99
C TYR A 337 0.71 0.56 7.47
N THR A 338 -0.39 -0.17 7.33
CA THR A 338 -1.65 0.34 6.78
C THR A 338 -2.82 -0.12 7.64
N PRO A 339 -3.02 0.46 8.85
CA PRO A 339 -4.20 0.20 9.66
C PRO A 339 -5.45 0.72 8.95
N ILE A 340 -6.62 0.23 9.33
CA ILE A 340 -7.90 0.56 8.66
C ILE A 340 -8.19 2.06 8.62
N LYS A 341 -7.87 2.80 9.67
CA LYS A 341 -8.06 4.25 9.72
C LYS A 341 -7.19 4.97 8.69
N ARG A 342 -5.94 4.52 8.50
CA ARG A 342 -5.06 5.04 7.45
C ARG A 342 -5.63 4.76 6.06
N ALA A 343 -6.05 3.53 5.78
CA ALA A 343 -6.72 3.20 4.52
C ALA A 343 -7.96 4.08 4.31
N TYR A 344 -8.81 4.23 5.32
CA TYR A 344 -10.01 5.06 5.26
C TYR A 344 -9.74 6.55 5.04
N SER A 345 -8.63 7.07 5.54
CA SER A 345 -8.26 8.49 5.39
C SER A 345 -7.93 8.88 3.95
N TYR A 346 -7.66 7.92 3.08
CA TYR A 346 -7.25 8.18 1.70
C TYR A 346 -8.36 8.85 0.88
N ASN A 347 -7.97 9.87 0.11
CA ASN A 347 -8.82 10.50 -0.91
C ASN A 347 -8.19 10.26 -2.29
N PRO A 348 -8.83 9.47 -3.18
CA PRO A 348 -8.27 9.16 -4.50
C PRO A 348 -8.10 10.36 -5.44
N VAL A 349 -8.75 11.48 -5.15
CA VAL A 349 -8.62 12.72 -5.92
C VAL A 349 -7.75 13.71 -5.16
N PRO A 350 -6.48 13.93 -5.57
CA PRO A 350 -5.59 14.92 -4.95
C PRO A 350 -5.98 16.35 -5.38
N MET A 351 -6.98 16.92 -4.71
CA MET A 351 -7.62 18.20 -5.03
C MET A 351 -6.63 19.38 -5.08
N ASP A 352 -5.54 19.33 -4.33
CA ASP A 352 -4.51 20.38 -4.33
C ASP A 352 -3.60 20.32 -5.57
N SER A 353 -3.65 19.21 -6.32
CA SER A 353 -2.76 18.93 -7.46
C SER A 353 -3.47 18.85 -8.80
N LEU A 354 -4.78 18.60 -8.82
CA LEU A 354 -5.57 18.44 -10.04
C LEU A 354 -6.69 19.49 -10.13
N THR A 355 -6.92 20.00 -11.31
CA THR A 355 -8.11 20.79 -11.62
C THR A 355 -9.36 19.89 -11.65
N ALA A 356 -10.56 20.50 -11.59
CA ALA A 356 -11.83 19.77 -11.68
C ALA A 356 -11.97 18.97 -13.01
N GLU A 357 -11.37 19.43 -14.09
CA GLU A 357 -11.38 18.72 -15.38
C GLU A 357 -10.44 17.52 -15.35
N GLU A 358 -9.19 17.72 -14.92
CA GLU A 358 -8.20 16.65 -14.77
C GLU A 358 -8.66 15.55 -13.78
N SER A 359 -9.37 15.95 -12.73
CA SER A 359 -9.93 15.01 -11.72
C SER A 359 -10.96 14.03 -12.30
N LYS A 360 -11.58 14.33 -13.44
CA LYS A 360 -12.52 13.42 -14.11
C LYS A 360 -11.85 12.15 -14.65
N HIS A 361 -10.54 12.19 -14.86
CA HIS A 361 -9.76 11.04 -15.28
C HIS A 361 -9.49 10.05 -14.13
N ILE A 362 -9.75 10.42 -12.88
CA ILE A 362 -9.64 9.47 -11.75
C ILE A 362 -10.87 8.56 -11.78
N LEU A 363 -10.69 7.34 -12.30
CA LEU A 363 -11.76 6.33 -12.38
C LEU A 363 -12.18 5.80 -11.01
N GLY A 364 -11.25 5.77 -10.04
CA GLY A 364 -11.53 5.27 -8.71
C GLY A 364 -10.31 4.76 -7.96
N VAL A 365 -10.55 3.79 -7.08
CA VAL A 365 -9.59 3.28 -6.12
C VAL A 365 -9.58 1.75 -6.09
N GLN A 366 -8.40 1.19 -5.85
CA GLN A 366 -8.22 -0.24 -5.62
C GLN A 366 -7.29 -0.47 -4.43
N ALA A 367 -7.55 -1.51 -3.65
CA ALA A 367 -6.55 -2.02 -2.72
C ALA A 367 -5.87 -3.26 -3.30
N ASN A 368 -4.55 -3.34 -3.11
CA ASN A 368 -3.72 -4.44 -3.59
C ASN A 368 -3.38 -5.38 -2.45
N THR A 369 -3.42 -6.69 -2.74
CA THR A 369 -3.02 -7.74 -1.80
C THR A 369 -2.05 -8.66 -2.50
N TRP A 370 -0.76 -8.39 -2.34
CA TRP A 370 0.33 -9.23 -2.79
C TRP A 370 0.50 -10.41 -1.83
N THR A 371 0.88 -11.58 -2.34
CA THR A 371 0.76 -12.82 -1.57
C THR A 371 2.07 -13.55 -1.27
N GLU A 372 3.21 -12.85 -1.38
CA GLU A 372 4.54 -13.40 -1.05
C GLU A 372 4.63 -13.92 0.38
N TYR A 373 3.92 -13.28 1.30
CA TYR A 373 3.94 -13.59 2.74
C TYR A 373 2.62 -14.14 3.25
N ILE A 374 1.60 -14.26 2.39
CA ILE A 374 0.29 -14.81 2.73
C ILE A 374 0.31 -16.32 2.49
N LYS A 375 -0.07 -17.11 3.51
CA LYS A 375 0.18 -18.56 3.52
C LYS A 375 -1.03 -19.44 3.24
N ASP A 376 -2.23 -18.91 3.38
CA ASP A 376 -3.49 -19.62 3.19
C ASP A 376 -4.66 -18.65 3.06
N GLU A 377 -5.86 -19.18 2.79
CA GLU A 377 -7.09 -18.41 2.60
C GLU A 377 -7.46 -17.59 3.85
N LYS A 378 -7.26 -18.14 5.04
CA LYS A 378 -7.56 -17.42 6.30
C LYS A 378 -6.63 -16.24 6.50
N HIS A 379 -5.37 -16.39 6.12
CA HIS A 379 -4.41 -15.30 6.17
C HIS A 379 -4.75 -14.22 5.13
N LEU A 380 -5.17 -14.60 3.92
CA LEU A 380 -5.66 -13.68 2.91
C LEU A 380 -6.84 -12.84 3.44
N GLU A 381 -7.84 -13.51 3.95
CA GLU A 381 -9.05 -12.88 4.50
C GLU A 381 -8.73 -11.96 5.68
N TYR A 382 -7.83 -12.40 6.57
CA TYR A 382 -7.32 -11.61 7.69
C TYR A 382 -6.64 -10.32 7.21
N MET A 383 -5.84 -10.39 6.14
CA MET A 383 -5.15 -9.23 5.61
C MET A 383 -6.09 -8.27 4.86
N MET A 384 -7.11 -8.78 4.20
CA MET A 384 -8.05 -7.96 3.43
C MET A 384 -9.15 -7.32 4.29
N PHE A 385 -9.68 -8.06 5.27
CA PHE A 385 -10.87 -7.64 6.03
C PHE A 385 -10.57 -7.36 7.51
N PRO A 386 -11.10 -6.23 8.05
CA PRO A 386 -12.16 -5.37 7.50
C PRO A 386 -11.70 -4.21 6.60
N ARG A 387 -10.39 -4.07 6.26
CA ARG A 387 -9.87 -2.92 5.49
C ARG A 387 -10.57 -2.73 4.14
N ALA A 388 -11.02 -3.79 3.48
CA ALA A 388 -11.79 -3.71 2.25
C ALA A 388 -13.11 -2.92 2.40
N LEU A 389 -13.68 -2.82 3.61
CA LEU A 389 -14.84 -1.97 3.89
C LEU A 389 -14.51 -0.48 3.72
N ALA A 390 -13.28 -0.08 4.06
CA ALA A 390 -12.81 1.29 3.83
C ALA A 390 -12.76 1.60 2.33
N VAL A 391 -12.23 0.68 1.51
CA VAL A 391 -12.21 0.83 0.04
C VAL A 391 -13.62 0.95 -0.53
N ALA A 392 -14.55 0.12 -0.04
CA ALA A 392 -15.95 0.19 -0.47
C ALA A 392 -16.56 1.56 -0.21
N GLU A 393 -16.33 2.15 0.98
CA GLU A 393 -16.86 3.47 1.32
C GLU A 393 -16.13 4.60 0.58
N ILE A 394 -14.81 4.55 0.45
CA ILE A 394 -14.03 5.51 -0.35
C ILE A 394 -14.55 5.56 -1.79
N GLY A 395 -14.80 4.40 -2.36
CA GLY A 395 -15.26 4.27 -3.74
C GLY A 395 -16.73 4.66 -3.95
N TRP A 396 -17.54 4.58 -2.89
CA TRP A 396 -18.98 4.82 -2.96
C TRP A 396 -19.38 6.22 -2.50
N THR A 397 -18.87 6.70 -1.36
CA THR A 397 -19.34 7.89 -0.65
C THR A 397 -18.53 9.14 -1.07
N PRO A 398 -19.17 10.28 -1.39
CA PRO A 398 -18.47 11.54 -1.60
C PRO A 398 -17.55 11.91 -0.43
N GLN A 399 -16.42 12.59 -0.71
CA GLN A 399 -15.42 12.90 0.30
C GLN A 399 -15.97 13.74 1.46
N GLU A 400 -16.83 14.69 1.14
CA GLU A 400 -17.47 15.61 2.10
C GLU A 400 -18.44 14.92 3.06
N ASP A 401 -18.97 13.74 2.67
CA ASP A 401 -19.91 12.96 3.45
C ASP A 401 -19.23 11.85 4.27
N ARG A 402 -17.91 11.67 4.12
CA ARG A 402 -17.14 10.64 4.82
C ARG A 402 -16.70 11.14 6.19
N SER A 403 -16.90 10.34 7.22
CA SER A 403 -16.44 10.58 8.59
C SER A 403 -15.95 9.28 9.23
N TRP A 404 -14.75 9.29 9.77
CA TRP A 404 -14.23 8.15 10.54
C TRP A 404 -15.10 7.80 11.74
N GLU A 405 -15.61 8.80 12.43
CA GLU A 405 -16.45 8.61 13.62
C GLU A 405 -17.80 7.95 13.28
N ASP A 406 -18.32 8.17 12.07
CA ASP A 406 -19.51 7.48 11.56
C ASP A 406 -19.17 6.10 10.97
N PHE A 407 -18.06 5.99 10.26
CA PHE A 407 -17.62 4.72 9.65
C PHE A 407 -17.24 3.67 10.71
N LYS A 408 -16.50 4.04 11.74
CA LYS A 408 -15.98 3.14 12.77
C LYS A 408 -17.05 2.26 13.42
N PRO A 409 -18.19 2.79 13.95
CA PRO A 409 -19.26 1.94 14.50
C PRO A 409 -19.90 1.04 13.44
N ARG A 410 -20.10 1.51 12.20
CA ARG A 410 -20.65 0.69 11.12
C ARG A 410 -19.69 -0.44 10.72
N MET A 411 -18.41 -0.16 10.62
CA MET A 411 -17.36 -1.17 10.37
C MET A 411 -17.36 -2.23 11.46
N ASN A 412 -17.37 -1.84 12.75
CA ASN A 412 -17.42 -2.79 13.86
C ASN A 412 -18.69 -3.67 13.82
N ALA A 413 -19.85 -3.10 13.46
CA ALA A 413 -21.09 -3.85 13.31
C ALA A 413 -21.06 -4.83 12.11
N ASN A 414 -20.22 -4.56 11.10
CA ASN A 414 -20.09 -5.42 9.91
C ASN A 414 -19.10 -6.58 10.08
N ILE A 415 -18.19 -6.56 11.07
CA ILE A 415 -17.29 -7.69 11.34
C ILE A 415 -18.06 -9.00 11.59
N PRO A 416 -19.09 -9.07 12.47
CA PRO A 416 -19.89 -10.27 12.60
C PRO A 416 -20.66 -10.67 11.33
N VAL A 417 -20.98 -9.72 10.43
CA VAL A 417 -21.59 -10.03 9.13
C VAL A 417 -20.59 -10.76 8.24
N LEU A 418 -19.36 -10.23 8.10
CA LEU A 418 -18.27 -10.87 7.37
C LEU A 418 -17.98 -12.28 7.89
N GLN A 419 -17.93 -12.45 9.21
CA GLN A 419 -17.72 -13.76 9.85
C GLN A 419 -18.84 -14.75 9.51
N ARG A 420 -20.12 -14.32 9.50
CA ARG A 420 -21.24 -15.16 9.02
C ARG A 420 -21.16 -15.49 7.55
N MET A 421 -20.52 -14.67 6.73
CA MET A 421 -20.21 -14.97 5.33
C MET A 421 -19.02 -15.91 5.15
N GLY A 422 -18.43 -16.37 6.26
CA GLY A 422 -17.31 -17.31 6.29
C GLY A 422 -15.93 -16.65 6.20
N ILE A 423 -15.82 -15.34 6.40
CA ILE A 423 -14.56 -14.59 6.32
C ILE A 423 -13.84 -14.62 7.68
N HIS A 424 -12.57 -14.98 7.66
CA HIS A 424 -11.67 -14.90 8.81
C HIS A 424 -11.09 -13.48 8.92
N THR A 425 -11.84 -12.59 9.58
CA THR A 425 -11.46 -11.18 9.69
C THR A 425 -10.30 -10.94 10.64
N PHE A 426 -9.51 -9.89 10.40
CA PHE A 426 -8.62 -9.33 11.40
C PHE A 426 -9.39 -9.03 12.70
N THR A 427 -8.80 -9.44 13.83
CA THR A 427 -9.31 -9.05 15.13
C THR A 427 -8.80 -7.65 15.42
N LEU A 428 -9.70 -6.66 15.45
CA LEU A 428 -9.33 -5.26 15.70
C LEU A 428 -8.42 -5.15 16.91
N SER A 429 -7.38 -4.33 16.77
CA SER A 429 -6.38 -4.13 17.81
C SER A 429 -6.99 -3.47 19.07
N ASP A 430 -6.42 -3.78 20.24
CA ASP A 430 -6.64 -3.04 21.48
C ASP A 430 -5.64 -1.87 21.63
N GLU A 431 -4.80 -1.63 20.62
CA GLU A 431 -3.87 -0.51 20.58
C GLU A 431 -4.61 0.83 20.48
N ILE A 432 -4.04 1.84 21.10
CA ILE A 432 -4.53 3.21 21.01
C ILE A 432 -3.73 3.93 19.93
N GLU A 433 -4.40 4.35 18.88
CA GLU A 433 -3.83 5.26 17.90
C GLU A 433 -3.68 6.65 18.51
N THR A 434 -2.49 7.24 18.32
CA THR A 434 -2.20 8.59 18.81
C THR A 434 -1.95 9.51 17.62
N THR A 435 -2.72 10.60 17.53
CA THR A 435 -2.44 11.70 16.61
C THR A 435 -2.09 12.96 17.38
N MET A 436 -1.31 13.86 16.77
CA MET A 436 -0.82 15.07 17.43
C MET A 436 -1.11 16.30 16.57
N GLU A 437 -1.30 17.44 17.24
CA GLU A 437 -1.37 18.77 16.64
C GLU A 437 -0.42 19.69 17.40
N VAL A 438 0.58 20.25 16.71
CA VAL A 438 1.57 21.16 17.31
C VAL A 438 1.12 22.59 17.10
N ASP A 439 0.83 23.31 18.20
CA ASP A 439 0.49 24.73 18.19
C ASP A 439 1.70 25.54 18.65
N THR A 440 2.46 26.08 17.70
CA THR A 440 3.66 26.88 17.96
C THR A 440 3.34 28.26 18.56
N LEU A 441 2.12 28.79 18.36
CA LEU A 441 1.68 30.07 18.92
C LEU A 441 1.37 29.94 20.41
N ARG A 442 0.66 28.86 20.79
CA ARG A 442 0.33 28.56 22.18
C ARG A 442 1.43 27.79 22.91
N ARG A 443 2.43 27.34 22.18
CA ARG A 443 3.52 26.50 22.67
C ARG A 443 2.99 25.25 23.38
N GLU A 444 2.17 24.50 22.66
CA GLU A 444 1.57 23.27 23.16
C GLU A 444 1.40 22.22 22.06
N ILE A 445 1.37 20.97 22.46
CA ILE A 445 1.02 19.84 21.61
C ILE A 445 -0.28 19.25 22.15
N LYS A 446 -1.28 19.11 21.27
CA LYS A 446 -2.51 18.38 21.57
C LYS A 446 -2.37 16.95 21.08
N VAL A 447 -2.62 15.99 21.96
CA VAL A 447 -2.60 14.57 21.65
C VAL A 447 -4.01 14.05 21.67
N MET A 448 -4.46 13.51 20.54
CA MET A 448 -5.74 12.82 20.38
C MET A 448 -5.51 11.32 20.46
N LEU A 449 -6.37 10.64 21.18
CA LEU A 449 -6.38 9.18 21.32
C LEU A 449 -7.60 8.60 20.64
N ASP A 450 -7.41 7.51 19.90
CA ASP A 450 -8.50 6.79 19.24
C ASP A 450 -8.26 5.28 19.31
N ALA A 451 -9.31 4.49 19.10
CA ALA A 451 -9.26 3.04 19.04
C ALA A 451 -10.09 2.53 17.87
N GLU A 452 -9.64 1.47 17.22
CA GLU A 452 -10.40 0.82 16.13
C GLU A 452 -11.67 0.13 16.64
N LYS A 453 -11.62 -0.42 17.85
CA LYS A 453 -12.79 -1.03 18.50
C LYS A 453 -13.81 0.00 18.92
N TYR A 454 -15.10 -0.33 18.77
CA TYR A 454 -16.20 0.51 19.19
C TYR A 454 -17.33 -0.33 19.84
N PRO A 455 -17.89 0.10 20.99
CA PRO A 455 -17.40 1.20 21.83
C PRO A 455 -16.08 0.86 22.54
N ALA A 456 -15.29 1.90 22.87
CA ALA A 456 -14.05 1.76 23.63
C ALA A 456 -13.99 2.80 24.76
N GLU A 457 -13.75 2.34 26.00
CA GLU A 457 -13.39 3.21 27.12
C GLU A 457 -11.87 3.32 27.17
N ILE A 458 -11.33 4.48 26.75
CA ILE A 458 -9.90 4.74 26.78
C ILE A 458 -9.53 5.42 28.10
N ARG A 459 -8.52 4.88 28.82
CA ARG A 459 -7.93 5.52 29.99
C ARG A 459 -6.46 5.77 29.76
N TYR A 460 -5.94 6.86 30.35
CA TYR A 460 -4.57 7.27 30.13
C TYR A 460 -3.89 7.87 31.37
N THR A 461 -2.56 7.93 31.31
CA THR A 461 -1.66 8.64 32.23
C THR A 461 -0.74 9.55 31.41
N THR A 462 -0.05 10.52 32.05
CA THR A 462 0.89 11.43 31.41
C THR A 462 2.28 11.38 32.01
N ASP A 463 2.50 10.49 32.99
CA ASP A 463 3.73 10.31 33.76
C ASP A 463 4.43 8.97 33.48
N GLY A 464 4.01 8.26 32.43
CA GLY A 464 4.56 6.97 32.04
C GLY A 464 4.10 5.78 32.91
N SER A 465 3.24 5.99 33.90
CA SER A 465 2.66 4.90 34.67
C SER A 465 1.62 4.12 33.83
N ILE A 466 1.47 2.82 34.10
CA ILE A 466 0.46 2.00 33.42
C ILE A 466 -0.94 2.46 33.86
N PRO A 467 -1.88 2.74 32.93
CA PRO A 467 -3.24 3.09 33.28
C PRO A 467 -3.94 1.99 34.09
N THR A 468 -4.79 2.39 35.02
CA THR A 468 -5.62 1.52 35.87
C THR A 468 -7.10 1.88 35.68
N ALA A 469 -7.99 1.09 36.26
CA ALA A 469 -9.43 1.38 36.27
C ALA A 469 -9.79 2.72 36.96
N SER A 470 -8.89 3.30 37.73
CA SER A 470 -9.04 4.63 38.37
C SER A 470 -8.34 5.75 37.60
N SER A 471 -7.58 5.44 36.56
CA SER A 471 -6.92 6.46 35.73
C SER A 471 -7.95 7.30 34.96
N ARG A 472 -7.52 8.47 34.51
CA ARG A 472 -8.36 9.43 33.80
C ARG A 472 -8.95 8.81 32.53
N VAL A 473 -10.26 8.96 32.34
CA VAL A 473 -10.96 8.60 31.09
C VAL A 473 -10.66 9.66 30.04
N TYR A 474 -10.39 9.22 28.83
CA TYR A 474 -10.19 10.11 27.70
C TYR A 474 -11.54 10.66 27.21
N ASP A 475 -11.68 11.96 27.26
CA ASP A 475 -12.88 12.71 26.86
C ASP A 475 -12.58 13.89 25.92
N GLY A 476 -11.31 14.02 25.48
CA GLY A 476 -10.86 15.06 24.56
C GLY A 476 -9.35 15.21 24.55
N PRO A 477 -8.79 16.11 23.69
CA PRO A 477 -7.34 16.24 23.48
C PRO A 477 -6.55 16.47 24.77
N ILE A 478 -5.44 15.75 24.92
CA ILE A 478 -4.47 15.92 26.02
C ILE A 478 -3.52 17.04 25.62
N VAL A 479 -3.46 18.12 26.39
CA VAL A 479 -2.59 19.27 26.14
C VAL A 479 -1.25 19.09 26.86
N VAL A 480 -0.14 19.08 26.10
CA VAL A 480 1.23 18.97 26.59
C VAL A 480 1.98 20.28 26.28
N LYS A 481 2.59 20.91 27.30
CA LYS A 481 3.33 22.21 27.18
C LYS A 481 4.84 22.07 27.30
N ASP A 482 5.29 20.97 27.87
CA ASP A 482 6.72 20.65 28.03
C ASP A 482 6.96 19.23 27.51
N SER A 483 6.96 18.25 28.40
CA SER A 483 7.16 16.83 28.11
C SER A 483 6.10 15.99 28.80
N ALA A 484 5.66 14.91 28.15
CA ALA A 484 4.77 13.92 28.76
C ALA A 484 5.09 12.53 28.22
N ASP A 485 5.05 11.57 29.13
CA ASP A 485 5.08 10.14 28.83
C ASP A 485 3.64 9.60 28.91
N ILE A 486 2.94 9.66 27.77
CA ILE A 486 1.53 9.26 27.72
C ILE A 486 1.46 7.75 27.56
N LYS A 487 0.78 7.07 28.51
CA LYS A 487 0.33 5.68 28.33
C LYS A 487 -1.18 5.63 28.30
N ALA A 488 -1.71 4.93 27.30
CA ALA A 488 -3.15 4.79 27.10
C ALA A 488 -3.52 3.34 26.80
N ALA A 489 -4.69 2.92 27.28
CA ALA A 489 -5.21 1.58 27.04
C ALA A 489 -6.74 1.57 27.01
N ILE A 490 -7.31 0.57 26.32
CA ILE A 490 -8.74 0.27 26.38
C ILE A 490 -9.07 -0.45 27.70
N PHE A 491 -10.20 -0.09 28.30
CA PHE A 491 -10.76 -0.79 29.45
C PHE A 491 -12.14 -1.36 29.09
N ARG A 492 -12.41 -2.57 29.58
CA ARG A 492 -13.71 -3.24 29.49
C ARG A 492 -14.03 -3.86 30.84
N ASP A 493 -15.19 -3.51 31.40
CA ASP A 493 -15.63 -3.97 32.74
C ASP A 493 -14.55 -3.74 33.81
N GLY A 494 -13.85 -2.60 33.74
CA GLY A 494 -12.76 -2.23 34.65
C GLY A 494 -11.44 -2.99 34.44
N GLN A 495 -11.36 -3.86 33.45
CA GLN A 495 -10.16 -4.65 33.13
C GLN A 495 -9.43 -4.01 31.94
N LEU A 496 -8.10 -3.86 32.05
CA LEU A 496 -7.24 -3.43 30.97
C LEU A 496 -7.24 -4.46 29.85
N GLN A 497 -7.39 -4.00 28.59
CA GLN A 497 -7.31 -4.83 27.39
C GLN A 497 -5.99 -4.57 26.66
N GLY A 498 -5.37 -5.64 26.16
CA GLY A 498 -4.13 -5.54 25.36
C GLY A 498 -2.94 -4.97 26.15
N THR A 499 -1.98 -4.43 25.41
CA THR A 499 -0.80 -3.72 25.94
C THR A 499 -1.02 -2.22 25.84
N PRO A 500 -0.74 -1.43 26.90
CA PRO A 500 -0.84 0.02 26.83
C PRO A 500 0.04 0.59 25.72
N THR A 501 -0.53 1.44 24.89
CA THR A 501 0.22 2.23 23.91
C THR A 501 0.99 3.33 24.64
N GLU A 502 2.26 3.49 24.30
CA GLU A 502 3.15 4.51 24.87
C GLU A 502 3.49 5.55 23.81
N LYS A 503 3.39 6.84 24.16
CA LYS A 503 3.78 7.95 23.30
C LYS A 503 4.51 9.01 24.10
N LYS A 504 5.79 9.21 23.78
CA LYS A 504 6.55 10.37 24.26
C LYS A 504 6.21 11.59 23.44
N VAL A 505 5.95 12.68 24.12
CA VAL A 505 5.56 13.97 23.51
C VAL A 505 6.41 15.06 24.16
N ASP A 506 7.12 15.82 23.34
CA ASP A 506 8.06 16.84 23.80
C ASP A 506 7.80 18.15 23.06
N TYR A 507 7.36 19.21 23.77
CA TYR A 507 7.42 20.56 23.25
C TYR A 507 8.79 21.15 23.60
N HIS A 508 9.83 20.80 22.85
CA HIS A 508 11.23 21.12 23.14
C HIS A 508 11.69 22.45 22.52
N ARG A 509 12.89 22.92 22.90
CA ARG A 509 13.45 24.22 22.49
C ARG A 509 13.79 24.30 21.00
N GLY A 510 14.03 23.16 20.34
CA GLY A 510 14.35 23.07 18.92
C GLY A 510 13.15 23.29 17.99
N ILE A 511 11.90 23.20 18.51
CA ILE A 511 10.71 23.33 17.66
C ILE A 511 10.71 24.67 16.92
N ASN A 512 10.50 24.58 15.60
CA ASN A 512 10.45 25.71 14.67
C ASN A 512 11.75 26.55 14.60
N LYS A 513 12.89 25.99 15.00
CA LYS A 513 14.20 26.63 14.82
C LYS A 513 14.72 26.38 13.40
N PRO A 514 15.51 27.32 12.83
CA PRO A 514 16.14 27.11 11.54
C PRO A 514 17.08 25.89 11.55
N ILE A 515 16.96 25.06 10.52
CA ILE A 515 17.87 23.93 10.29
C ILE A 515 18.54 24.06 8.93
N HIS A 516 19.82 23.73 8.87
CA HIS A 516 20.61 23.73 7.66
C HIS A 516 21.21 22.34 7.43
N TYR A 517 20.99 21.79 6.23
CA TYR A 517 21.50 20.48 5.83
C TYR A 517 22.78 20.62 5.02
N ASN A 518 23.85 19.97 5.47
CA ASN A 518 25.10 19.79 4.71
C ASN A 518 25.02 18.55 3.82
N SER A 519 24.11 17.61 4.13
CA SER A 519 23.82 16.42 3.33
C SER A 519 22.59 16.63 2.44
N LYS A 520 22.47 15.82 1.39
CA LYS A 520 21.35 15.87 0.45
C LYS A 520 20.17 15.05 1.00
N LEU A 521 19.04 15.71 1.19
CA LEU A 521 17.76 15.06 1.44
C LEU A 521 17.31 14.28 0.20
N TYR A 522 16.69 13.13 0.41
CA TYR A 522 16.03 12.39 -0.67
C TYR A 522 14.62 12.97 -0.91
N SER A 523 14.36 13.42 -2.16
CA SER A 523 13.13 14.14 -2.47
C SER A 523 11.84 13.35 -2.28
N GLY A 524 11.90 12.02 -2.33
CA GLY A 524 10.75 11.14 -2.06
C GLY A 524 10.40 10.99 -0.58
N TYR A 525 11.30 11.38 0.34
CA TYR A 525 11.11 11.22 1.79
C TYR A 525 11.49 12.50 2.55
N MET A 526 10.71 13.55 2.33
CA MET A 526 10.94 14.88 2.91
C MET A 526 10.24 15.07 4.26
N ALA A 527 9.40 14.11 4.70
CA ALA A 527 8.44 14.30 5.79
C ALA A 527 7.60 15.58 5.58
N GLY A 528 7.44 16.43 6.60
CA GLY A 528 6.74 17.72 6.48
C GLY A 528 7.53 18.84 5.77
N GLY A 529 8.66 18.54 5.11
CA GLY A 529 9.53 19.51 4.44
C GLY A 529 10.85 19.77 5.16
N MET A 530 11.50 20.90 4.86
CA MET A 530 12.86 21.18 5.34
C MET A 530 12.96 21.28 6.87
N ASN A 531 11.89 21.65 7.58
CA ASN A 531 11.90 21.80 9.05
C ASN A 531 11.34 20.57 9.78
N ALA A 532 11.09 19.47 9.09
CA ALA A 532 10.42 18.29 9.65
C ALA A 532 11.16 17.66 10.85
N LEU A 533 12.48 17.81 10.95
CA LEU A 533 13.23 17.31 12.12
C LEU A 533 13.09 18.21 13.37
N LEU A 534 12.33 19.30 13.27
CA LEU A 534 12.12 20.29 14.35
C LEU A 534 10.66 20.77 14.38
N ASP A 535 9.72 19.94 13.95
CA ASP A 535 8.30 20.28 13.89
C ASP A 535 7.48 19.75 15.10
N GLY A 536 8.13 18.98 15.98
CA GLY A 536 7.51 18.38 17.17
C GLY A 536 6.72 17.10 16.89
N TYR A 537 6.75 16.59 15.65
CA TYR A 537 6.06 15.36 15.28
C TYR A 537 7.02 14.17 15.24
N ARG A 538 6.73 13.16 16.03
CA ARG A 538 7.47 11.91 15.97
C ARG A 538 6.81 10.94 15.02
N GLY A 539 7.61 10.27 14.19
CA GLY A 539 7.17 9.23 13.27
C GLY A 539 6.57 8.01 13.98
N GLY A 540 5.73 7.29 13.25
CA GLY A 540 5.08 6.05 13.67
C GLY A 540 5.85 4.79 13.26
N LEU A 541 5.09 3.72 13.02
CA LEU A 541 5.63 2.39 12.68
C LEU A 541 5.98 2.22 11.21
N THR A 542 5.79 3.24 10.38
CA THR A 542 6.17 3.22 8.95
C THR A 542 6.86 4.50 8.55
N TYR A 543 7.91 4.39 7.73
CA TYR A 543 8.56 5.55 7.11
C TYR A 543 7.68 6.26 6.05
N LEU A 544 6.55 5.64 5.67
CA LEU A 544 5.56 6.18 4.73
C LEU A 544 4.46 7.02 5.40
N ASP A 545 4.56 7.31 6.70
CA ASP A 545 3.57 8.11 7.43
C ASP A 545 3.71 9.63 7.21
N GLY A 546 4.72 10.04 6.41
CA GLY A 546 5.01 11.45 6.16
C GLY A 546 5.68 12.17 7.34
N ARG A 547 6.28 11.43 8.30
CA ARG A 547 6.95 11.97 9.49
C ARG A 547 8.42 11.60 9.60
N TRP A 548 8.94 10.83 8.64
CA TRP A 548 10.32 10.37 8.58
C TRP A 548 11.05 11.02 7.41
N GLN A 549 12.17 11.69 7.68
CA GLN A 549 13.09 12.14 6.64
C GLN A 549 14.08 11.04 6.27
N GLY A 550 14.24 10.77 4.95
CA GLY A 550 15.10 9.72 4.42
C GLY A 550 16.37 10.27 3.75
N TYR A 551 17.49 9.57 3.97
CA TYR A 551 18.81 9.90 3.42
C TYR A 551 19.44 8.64 2.83
N LEU A 552 19.99 8.76 1.60
CA LEU A 552 20.77 7.68 0.95
C LEU A 552 22.27 7.71 1.31
N ASN A 553 22.71 8.70 2.07
CA ASN A 553 24.07 8.88 2.54
C ASN A 553 24.04 9.37 3.98
N ASP A 554 25.20 9.79 4.51
CA ASP A 554 25.30 10.37 5.85
C ASP A 554 24.31 11.53 6.05
N LEU A 555 23.70 11.60 7.22
CA LEU A 555 23.02 12.81 7.69
C LEU A 555 24.05 13.77 8.30
N ASP A 556 24.04 15.01 7.89
CA ASP A 556 24.79 16.12 8.51
C ASP A 556 23.91 17.36 8.47
N CYS A 557 23.46 17.82 9.62
CA CYS A 557 22.61 18.99 9.73
C CYS A 557 23.01 19.87 10.93
N VAL A 558 22.68 21.16 10.85
CA VAL A 558 22.97 22.18 11.87
C VAL A 558 21.70 22.91 12.23
N VAL A 559 21.34 22.89 13.50
CA VAL A 559 20.24 23.67 14.07
C VAL A 559 20.79 24.98 14.61
N ASP A 560 20.18 26.14 14.27
CA ASP A 560 20.50 27.45 14.82
C ASP A 560 19.49 27.83 15.92
N MET A 561 19.92 27.85 17.17
CA MET A 561 19.06 28.23 18.30
C MET A 561 18.73 29.73 18.33
N GLY A 562 19.38 30.54 17.47
CA GLY A 562 19.22 31.98 17.37
C GLY A 562 20.19 32.78 18.27
N GLU A 563 20.48 32.27 19.44
CA GLU A 563 21.42 32.85 20.43
C GLU A 563 22.15 31.75 21.17
N VAL A 564 23.27 32.10 21.83
CA VAL A 564 23.95 31.16 22.73
C VAL A 564 23.03 30.86 23.91
N THR A 565 22.69 29.59 24.09
CA THR A 565 21.77 29.13 25.13
C THR A 565 22.33 27.90 25.85
N ASP A 566 21.85 27.66 27.06
CA ASP A 566 22.20 26.46 27.83
C ASP A 566 21.43 25.26 27.25
N ILE A 567 22.16 24.20 26.90
CA ILE A 567 21.65 22.95 26.35
C ILE A 567 22.04 21.81 27.27
N HIS A 568 21.06 21.02 27.72
CA HIS A 568 21.28 19.94 28.68
C HIS A 568 21.10 18.54 28.04
N LYS A 569 20.32 18.47 26.99
CA LYS A 569 20.03 17.18 26.30
C LYS A 569 19.76 17.41 24.82
N VAL A 570 20.34 16.55 23.98
CA VAL A 570 20.01 16.46 22.57
C VAL A 570 19.77 14.99 22.25
N SER A 571 18.65 14.67 21.58
CA SER A 571 18.41 13.32 21.09
C SER A 571 17.84 13.29 19.68
N SER A 572 18.10 12.20 18.96
CA SER A 572 17.52 11.90 17.66
C SER A 572 17.21 10.40 17.57
N ARG A 573 16.10 10.04 16.94
CA ARG A 573 15.65 8.66 16.81
C ARG A 573 15.75 8.20 15.36
N PHE A 574 16.23 6.95 15.16
CA PHE A 574 16.34 6.34 13.84
C PHE A 574 15.58 5.03 13.77
N MET A 575 15.05 4.72 12.58
CA MET A 575 14.31 3.49 12.27
C MET A 575 15.21 2.46 11.62
N GLN A 576 14.96 1.18 11.87
CA GLN A 576 15.42 0.06 11.05
C GLN A 576 14.26 -0.79 10.57
N LEU A 577 14.26 -1.09 9.27
CA LEU A 577 13.40 -2.08 8.61
C LEU A 577 14.15 -2.55 7.37
N ILE A 578 14.90 -3.64 7.47
CA ILE A 578 15.88 -4.01 6.44
C ILE A 578 15.26 -4.56 5.14
N GLY A 579 14.03 -5.09 5.17
CA GLY A 579 13.34 -5.57 3.98
C GLY A 579 13.31 -4.53 2.85
N PRO A 580 12.77 -3.32 3.08
CA PRO A 580 12.80 -2.23 2.10
C PRO A 580 14.12 -1.43 2.08
N GLY A 581 15.19 -1.89 2.73
CA GLY A 581 16.51 -1.25 2.72
C GLY A 581 16.65 -0.06 3.67
N VAL A 582 15.97 -0.07 4.81
CA VAL A 582 16.09 0.95 5.87
C VAL A 582 17.01 0.45 6.98
N TYR A 583 18.08 1.18 7.29
CA TYR A 583 19.10 0.77 8.26
C TYR A 583 19.34 1.83 9.32
N GLN A 584 19.80 1.40 10.52
CA GLN A 584 20.39 2.31 11.50
C GLN A 584 21.67 2.95 10.94
N PRO A 585 21.99 4.19 11.31
CA PRO A 585 23.34 4.71 11.11
C PRO A 585 24.35 3.87 11.89
N GLY A 586 25.60 3.80 11.46
CA GLY A 586 26.65 3.12 12.23
C GLY A 586 26.94 3.78 13.56
N GLU A 587 26.89 5.10 13.56
CA GLU A 587 27.10 5.96 14.72
C GLU A 587 26.45 7.32 14.53
N VAL A 588 26.14 8.00 15.63
CA VAL A 588 25.67 9.39 15.64
C VAL A 588 26.62 10.23 16.49
N GLU A 589 27.06 11.36 15.95
CA GLU A 589 27.92 12.34 16.63
C GLU A 589 27.15 13.63 16.89
N LEU A 590 27.27 14.17 18.11
CA LEU A 590 26.81 15.50 18.48
C LEU A 590 27.98 16.46 18.55
N LEU A 591 27.85 17.63 17.88
CA LEU A 591 28.80 18.72 17.98
C LEU A 591 28.06 20.02 18.33
N THR A 592 28.71 20.88 19.13
CA THR A 592 28.16 22.18 19.50
C THR A 592 29.13 23.30 19.12
N SER A 593 28.58 24.50 18.83
CA SER A 593 29.36 25.68 18.49
C SER A 593 28.64 26.97 18.93
N GLU A 594 29.37 28.02 19.28
CA GLU A 594 28.84 29.36 19.55
C GLU A 594 28.86 30.23 18.28
N ASP A 595 29.82 30.01 17.36
CA ASP A 595 30.16 30.88 16.23
C ASP A 595 29.86 30.24 14.84
N ARG A 596 29.47 28.98 14.77
CA ARG A 596 29.29 28.17 13.57
C ARG A 596 30.59 27.78 12.84
N GLU A 597 31.72 28.20 13.31
CA GLU A 597 33.05 27.90 12.72
C GLU A 597 33.79 26.83 13.54
N SER A 598 33.81 26.99 14.86
CA SER A 598 34.50 26.11 15.79
C SER A 598 33.54 25.16 16.46
N TYR A 599 33.55 23.88 16.03
CA TYR A 599 32.69 22.84 16.58
C TYR A 599 33.45 21.96 17.57
N ILE A 600 32.85 21.71 18.73
CA ILE A 600 33.34 20.80 19.75
C ILE A 600 32.48 19.55 19.76
N SER A 601 33.09 18.37 19.58
CA SER A 601 32.38 17.09 19.70
C SER A 601 31.99 16.83 21.15
N GLN A 602 30.74 16.55 21.37
CA GLN A 602 30.16 16.23 22.69
C GLN A 602 30.01 14.72 22.89
N GLY A 603 30.36 13.93 21.89
CA GLY A 603 30.41 12.48 21.92
C GLY A 603 29.90 11.82 20.65
N VAL A 604 30.17 10.52 20.56
CA VAL A 604 29.74 9.63 19.50
C VAL A 604 29.04 8.44 20.13
N ILE A 605 27.86 8.10 19.66
CA ILE A 605 27.10 6.94 20.13
C ILE A 605 26.96 5.94 18.96
N PRO A 606 27.50 4.72 19.10
CA PRO A 606 27.34 3.69 18.09
C PRO A 606 25.94 3.08 18.11
N THR A 607 25.52 2.48 16.98
CA THR A 607 24.29 1.67 16.94
C THR A 607 24.47 0.39 17.76
N THR A 608 23.40 -0.02 18.43
CA THR A 608 23.32 -1.28 19.19
C THR A 608 22.43 -2.32 18.52
N ILE A 609 21.67 -1.94 17.51
CA ILE A 609 20.79 -2.81 16.74
C ILE A 609 21.61 -3.50 15.66
N SER A 610 21.48 -4.83 15.56
CA SER A 610 22.16 -5.60 14.51
C SER A 610 21.61 -5.24 13.13
N ASN A 611 22.50 -5.04 12.15
CA ASN A 611 22.09 -4.81 10.75
C ASN A 611 21.53 -6.07 10.06
N THR A 612 21.41 -7.18 10.77
CA THR A 612 20.77 -8.41 10.30
C THR A 612 19.40 -8.64 10.97
N ASP A 613 19.04 -7.79 11.93
CA ASP A 613 17.74 -7.85 12.58
C ASP A 613 16.65 -7.36 11.61
N LYS A 614 15.76 -8.27 11.23
CA LYS A 614 14.70 -8.03 10.25
C LYS A 614 13.47 -7.32 10.84
N ASP A 615 13.34 -7.33 12.16
CA ASP A 615 12.19 -6.72 12.83
C ASP A 615 12.24 -5.20 12.76
N LEU A 616 11.06 -4.58 12.69
CA LEU A 616 10.95 -3.14 12.84
C LEU A 616 11.49 -2.73 14.20
N SER A 617 12.50 -1.88 14.21
CA SER A 617 13.16 -1.43 15.44
C SER A 617 13.56 0.03 15.38
N PHE A 618 13.71 0.63 16.56
CA PHE A 618 14.06 2.03 16.72
C PHE A 618 15.17 2.16 17.75
N GLN A 619 16.13 3.06 17.46
CA GLN A 619 17.14 3.47 18.46
C GLN A 619 17.11 4.98 18.61
N GLU A 620 17.04 5.45 19.85
CA GLU A 620 17.19 6.86 20.21
C GLU A 620 18.62 7.11 20.70
N TYR A 621 19.32 8.02 20.03
CA TYR A 621 20.68 8.44 20.38
C TYR A 621 20.58 9.69 21.24
N THR A 622 20.86 9.55 22.54
CA THR A 622 20.67 10.61 23.54
C THR A 622 21.99 11.06 24.11
N PHE A 623 22.29 12.35 23.97
CA PHE A 623 23.45 13.04 24.56
C PHE A 623 22.98 13.90 25.71
N ASN A 624 23.60 13.72 26.88
CA ASN A 624 23.34 14.52 28.07
C ASN A 624 24.62 15.28 28.48
N GLY A 625 24.48 16.55 28.85
CA GLY A 625 25.58 17.40 29.28
C GLY A 625 25.12 18.80 29.63
N ASP A 626 26.02 19.68 29.95
CA ASP A 626 25.78 21.11 30.21
C ASP A 626 26.61 21.92 29.22
N TRP A 627 26.00 22.29 28.09
CA TRP A 627 26.70 22.99 27.01
C TRP A 627 26.12 24.39 26.81
N LYS A 628 26.98 25.34 26.48
CA LYS A 628 26.59 26.64 25.95
C LYS A 628 26.81 26.63 24.45
N ALA A 629 25.73 26.75 23.67
CA ALA A 629 25.81 26.69 22.22
C ALA A 629 24.70 27.51 21.57
N ARG A 630 24.98 28.04 20.38
CA ARG A 630 24.01 28.53 19.45
C ARG A 630 23.75 27.52 18.32
N TYR A 631 24.78 26.80 17.89
CA TYR A 631 24.69 25.86 16.79
C TYR A 631 24.87 24.43 17.30
N ILE A 632 23.90 23.58 16.96
CA ILE A 632 23.88 22.17 17.30
C ILE A 632 23.97 21.38 15.98
N ARG A 633 25.07 20.64 15.82
CA ARG A 633 25.30 19.83 14.63
C ARG A 633 25.17 18.35 14.94
N ILE A 634 24.36 17.64 14.16
CA ILE A 634 24.19 16.20 14.26
C ILE A 634 24.72 15.56 12.98
N LYS A 635 25.57 14.56 13.16
CA LYS A 635 26.07 13.71 12.08
C LYS A 635 25.68 12.27 12.36
N ALA A 636 25.00 11.63 11.43
CA ALA A 636 24.73 10.20 11.46
C ALA A 636 25.38 9.54 10.24
N LYS A 637 26.27 8.60 10.50
CA LYS A 637 27.13 8.01 9.48
C LYS A 637 26.48 6.76 8.89
N GLU A 638 26.39 6.70 7.57
CA GLU A 638 25.92 5.50 6.87
C GLU A 638 26.81 4.29 7.18
N ALA A 639 26.20 3.14 7.47
CA ALA A 639 26.90 1.88 7.70
C ALA A 639 26.57 0.82 6.65
N ASN A 640 25.45 0.94 5.97
CA ASN A 640 24.95 -0.02 4.99
C ASN A 640 24.39 0.74 3.76
N LYS A 641 24.47 0.11 2.59
CA LYS A 641 23.81 0.66 1.39
C LYS A 641 22.29 0.61 1.59
N GLY A 642 21.63 1.77 1.58
CA GLY A 642 20.20 1.90 1.77
C GLY A 642 19.83 3.26 2.36
N PHE A 643 18.69 3.33 3.01
CA PHE A 643 18.22 4.55 3.63
C PHE A 643 18.54 4.61 5.12
N ILE A 644 18.84 5.82 5.59
CA ILE A 644 18.77 6.21 7.00
C ILE A 644 17.51 7.05 7.16
N PHE A 645 16.63 6.70 8.10
CA PHE A 645 15.43 7.48 8.41
C PHE A 645 15.48 8.02 9.85
N THR A 646 15.22 9.32 9.99
CA THR A 646 15.08 9.99 11.30
C THR A 646 13.82 10.87 11.31
N ASP A 647 13.23 11.07 12.48
CA ASP A 647 11.96 11.79 12.64
C ASP A 647 12.10 13.17 13.31
N GLU A 648 12.73 13.25 14.46
CA GLU A 648 12.80 14.49 15.27
C GLU A 648 14.14 14.65 15.97
N ILE A 649 14.64 15.88 16.06
CA ILE A 649 15.79 16.28 16.86
C ILE A 649 15.28 17.04 18.09
N VAL A 650 15.29 16.38 19.23
CA VAL A 650 14.80 16.95 20.50
C VAL A 650 15.91 17.66 21.23
N ILE A 651 15.71 18.92 21.63
CA ILE A 651 16.72 19.80 22.27
C ILE A 651 16.12 20.38 23.55
N TRP A 652 16.80 20.13 24.69
CA TRP A 652 16.45 20.65 26.02
C TRP A 652 17.57 21.47 26.67
#